data_32e690da6a184f30048cc3b336c74b9d
#
_entry.id   32e690da6a184f30048cc3b336c74b9d
#
_cell.length_a   1.000
_cell.length_b   1.000
_cell.length_c   1.000
_cell.angle_alpha   90.00
_cell.angle_beta   90.00
_cell.angle_gamma   90.00
#
_symmetry.space_group_name_H-M   'P 1'
#
loop_
_entity.id
_entity.type
_entity.pdbx_description
1 polymer ?
#
loop_
_entity_poly.entity_id
_entity_poly.type
_entity_poly.pdbx_seq_one_letter_code
_entity_poly.pdbx_strand_id
1 'polypeptide(L)'
;MLIRCLLASSVFIALALPVKSADSLPDGLKLQVGNETVEIHVASPHAFRLHIEQPSSTPAPAGPSSNIFLSDAKQPATAFTQVTEGSAVGLKTAFGEILVDPDAKTWSLRDADGKVLVNAGQLGTVTPALAQPAPTPANAAPDAAEPPAPAPPVGDVLNLTAGPAAGQAQPMFYGSGTAPKRGSLTQDKSESRQQNGRASLPQYWSTAGYGLLAFGSQGNHPATWQSDSQGGVNLSVPGNSVDLYLTPARTLYDWLRNDAELTGFAPVPPLWSLGYFQSRWGWESQKYIEDTLAHFRQDNLPVDTFIIDFEWYTTNPDYKVPPQGQADFNDFGWNPGLFPDPANQIASYLKEGVHIVGIRKPRLGNDQNLIMARSKGWIPPSNNPKDLTSTRNLDFSRPDVRAYWGDNNHQFVDAGMVGFWNDEGELAYTEYAYWNLTEVDMLHATHPDARFWSINRSFSPGLQRLGAAVWTGDISGDWATFARTPGELLGLSLAGIPYSGCDIGGYRKSEKSPEVLARWMEAGVFFPVMRTHSNHSSTPHFPWLSGPEDEAAIRKALDLRYQLIPYYYSLTHEVSETAAPLMRPLVMEFPDDPTVANMTDEWLMGPGLLAAPLLTPGGARSVYLPKDSWYEFGTNQQTQGPTTLQVTKALDEIPIYVRAGTLLPLGPVIQSTSLPSDGPLDLQIYPGKDATFTFVEDDGETTNYLKGAFRKITFTWNDATQELSWTTEGTYAGPHSFKEMTISLFAPSGIKKQKASLEAKGSVHIPSA
;
A
#
# COMPACT_ATOMS: atom_id res chain seq x y z
N MET A 1 11.84 37.14 -85.67
CA MET A 1 13.17 36.82 -85.12
C MET A 1 12.91 36.37 -83.65
N LEU A 2 12.81 35.07 -83.48
CA LEU A 2 12.42 34.46 -82.20
C LEU A 2 13.66 34.34 -81.32
N ILE A 3 13.57 34.78 -80.03
CA ILE A 3 14.54 34.48 -78.98
C ILE A 3 13.78 33.58 -77.97
N ARG A 4 14.21 32.30 -77.88
CA ARG A 4 13.75 31.34 -76.89
C ARG A 4 14.50 31.59 -75.58
N CYS A 5 13.77 31.83 -74.50
CA CYS A 5 14.30 31.72 -73.13
C CYS A 5 14.20 30.27 -72.67
N LEU A 6 15.33 29.67 -72.31
CA LEU A 6 15.40 28.39 -71.58
C LEU A 6 15.25 28.67 -70.09
N LEU A 7 14.19 28.16 -69.48
CA LEU A 7 14.05 28.02 -68.04
C LEU A 7 14.71 26.73 -67.58
N ALA A 8 15.79 26.83 -66.82
CA ALA A 8 16.40 25.72 -66.14
C ALA A 8 15.62 25.41 -64.85
N SER A 9 14.90 24.30 -64.81
CA SER A 9 14.28 23.79 -63.59
C SER A 9 15.35 23.04 -62.77
N SER A 10 15.77 23.68 -61.64
CA SER A 10 16.62 23.01 -60.66
C SER A 10 15.73 22.04 -59.87
N VAL A 11 15.88 20.76 -60.09
CA VAL A 11 15.33 19.68 -59.25
C VAL A 11 16.21 19.63 -58.02
N PHE A 12 15.73 20.12 -56.87
CA PHE A 12 16.29 19.80 -55.60
C PHE A 12 15.95 18.35 -55.26
N ILE A 13 16.90 17.45 -55.46
CA ILE A 13 16.85 16.10 -54.85
C ILE A 13 17.22 16.32 -53.39
N ALA A 14 16.22 16.31 -52.52
CA ALA A 14 16.44 16.12 -51.10
C ALA A 14 17.00 14.74 -50.90
N LEU A 15 18.30 14.63 -50.67
CA LEU A 15 18.91 13.39 -50.15
C LEU A 15 18.29 13.15 -48.78
N ALA A 16 17.34 12.24 -48.72
CA ALA A 16 16.93 11.62 -47.48
C ALA A 16 18.15 10.93 -46.87
N LEU A 17 18.65 11.48 -45.77
CA LEU A 17 19.63 10.79 -44.94
C LEU A 17 19.03 9.47 -44.53
N PRO A 18 19.80 8.34 -44.52
CA PRO A 18 19.25 7.06 -44.11
C PRO A 18 18.79 7.18 -42.65
N VAL A 19 17.49 6.99 -42.41
CA VAL A 19 16.93 6.75 -41.08
C VAL A 19 17.72 5.57 -40.51
N LYS A 20 18.42 5.78 -39.39
CA LYS A 20 19.05 4.66 -38.66
C LYS A 20 17.98 3.59 -38.44
N SER A 21 18.23 2.36 -38.88
CA SER A 21 17.23 1.29 -38.86
C SER A 21 16.78 0.99 -37.45
N ALA A 22 15.50 1.23 -37.17
CA ALA A 22 14.84 0.67 -36.01
C ALA A 22 14.31 -0.72 -36.42
N ASP A 23 14.62 -1.73 -35.65
CA ASP A 23 14.07 -3.08 -35.87
C ASP A 23 12.67 -3.12 -35.18
N SER A 24 11.67 -3.57 -35.95
CA SER A 24 10.31 -3.75 -35.40
C SER A 24 10.27 -5.00 -34.53
N LEU A 25 9.71 -4.85 -33.33
CA LEU A 25 9.38 -5.93 -32.41
C LEU A 25 7.85 -6.18 -32.44
N PRO A 26 7.36 -7.35 -31.98
CA PRO A 26 5.92 -7.64 -31.95
C PRO A 26 5.10 -6.62 -31.17
N ASP A 27 5.67 -6.03 -30.14
CA ASP A 27 5.06 -5.07 -29.21
C ASP A 27 5.83 -3.74 -29.11
N GLY A 28 6.79 -3.48 -30.04
CA GLY A 28 7.64 -2.30 -29.92
C GLY A 28 8.68 -2.10 -31.01
N LEU A 29 9.77 -1.45 -30.61
CA LEU A 29 10.92 -1.08 -31.45
C LEU A 29 12.22 -1.32 -30.72
N LYS A 30 13.27 -1.71 -31.47
CA LYS A 30 14.65 -1.80 -31.01
C LYS A 30 15.53 -0.84 -31.77
N LEU A 31 16.33 -0.05 -31.07
CA LEU A 31 17.22 0.98 -31.61
C LEU A 31 18.65 0.74 -31.13
N GLN A 32 19.62 0.99 -32.00
CA GLN A 32 21.02 1.08 -31.62
C GLN A 32 21.40 2.56 -31.54
N VAL A 33 21.75 3.05 -30.35
CA VAL A 33 22.12 4.45 -30.10
C VAL A 33 23.61 4.52 -29.72
N GLY A 34 24.48 4.67 -30.70
CA GLY A 34 25.92 4.48 -30.49
C GLY A 34 26.25 3.04 -30.12
N ASN A 35 26.77 2.82 -28.91
CA ASN A 35 27.03 1.47 -28.36
C ASN A 35 25.91 0.98 -27.42
N GLU A 36 24.83 1.73 -27.27
CA GLU A 36 23.73 1.45 -26.36
C GLU A 36 22.60 0.73 -27.10
N THR A 37 21.97 -0.23 -26.46
CA THR A 37 20.72 -0.83 -26.94
C THR A 37 19.55 -0.16 -26.23
N VAL A 38 18.58 0.31 -27.01
CA VAL A 38 17.35 0.92 -26.51
C VAL A 38 16.16 0.20 -27.11
N GLU A 39 15.25 -0.28 -26.26
CA GLU A 39 14.00 -0.91 -26.70
C GLU A 39 12.82 -0.13 -26.14
N ILE A 40 11.81 0.09 -26.98
CA ILE A 40 10.56 0.75 -26.62
C ILE A 40 9.44 -0.27 -26.81
N HIS A 41 8.67 -0.53 -25.76
CA HIS A 41 7.53 -1.45 -25.81
C HIS A 41 6.26 -0.78 -25.30
N VAL A 42 5.10 -1.29 -25.72
CA VAL A 42 3.82 -1.00 -25.09
C VAL A 42 3.59 -2.06 -24.01
N ALA A 43 3.77 -1.67 -22.74
CA ALA A 43 3.79 -2.59 -21.60
C ALA A 43 2.39 -2.91 -21.04
N SER A 44 1.46 -1.94 -21.13
CA SER A 44 0.06 -2.09 -20.70
C SER A 44 -0.83 -1.17 -21.55
N PRO A 45 -2.16 -1.19 -21.41
CA PRO A 45 -3.04 -0.22 -22.05
C PRO A 45 -2.68 1.25 -21.83
N HIS A 46 -1.92 1.57 -20.76
CA HIS A 46 -1.58 2.95 -20.39
C HIS A 46 -0.09 3.18 -20.08
N ALA A 47 0.79 2.22 -20.41
CA ALA A 47 2.21 2.33 -20.10
C ALA A 47 3.12 1.96 -21.25
N PHE A 48 4.20 2.72 -21.40
CA PHE A 48 5.38 2.35 -22.20
C PHE A 48 6.46 1.78 -21.28
N ARG A 49 7.21 0.78 -21.80
CA ARG A 49 8.49 0.35 -21.24
C ARG A 49 9.60 0.89 -22.12
N LEU A 50 10.50 1.64 -21.54
CA LEU A 50 11.76 2.06 -22.15
C LEU A 50 12.89 1.25 -21.50
N HIS A 51 13.42 0.27 -22.23
CA HIS A 51 14.60 -0.49 -21.82
C HIS A 51 15.86 0.17 -22.36
N ILE A 52 16.84 0.39 -21.50
CA ILE A 52 18.15 0.94 -21.86
C ILE A 52 19.22 0.01 -21.33
N GLU A 53 20.09 -0.47 -22.22
CA GLU A 53 21.25 -1.28 -21.87
C GLU A 53 22.52 -0.61 -22.40
N GLN A 54 23.47 -0.38 -21.49
CA GLN A 54 24.76 0.22 -21.79
C GLN A 54 25.88 -0.82 -21.73
N PRO A 55 26.96 -0.68 -22.54
CA PRO A 55 28.14 -1.51 -22.40
C PRO A 55 28.70 -1.43 -20.98
N SER A 56 28.95 -2.56 -20.36
CA SER A 56 29.56 -2.66 -19.04
C SER A 56 30.96 -3.27 -19.13
N SER A 57 31.90 -2.68 -18.41
CA SER A 57 33.23 -3.26 -18.20
C SER A 57 33.27 -4.25 -17.03
N THR A 58 32.26 -4.18 -16.15
CA THR A 58 32.13 -5.01 -14.97
C THR A 58 30.70 -5.53 -14.91
N PRO A 59 30.41 -6.68 -15.55
CA PRO A 59 29.07 -7.26 -15.48
C PRO A 59 28.66 -7.43 -14.03
N ALA A 60 27.50 -6.90 -13.65
CA ALA A 60 26.95 -7.13 -12.35
C ALA A 60 26.66 -8.63 -12.17
N PRO A 61 26.82 -9.20 -10.97
CA PRO A 61 26.30 -10.52 -10.67
C PRO A 61 24.81 -10.56 -11.02
N ALA A 62 24.36 -11.65 -11.66
CA ALA A 62 22.94 -11.82 -11.93
C ALA A 62 22.17 -11.77 -10.60
N GLY A 63 21.44 -10.70 -10.36
CA GLY A 63 20.52 -10.56 -9.25
C GLY A 63 19.21 -11.31 -9.53
N PRO A 64 18.35 -11.47 -8.51
CA PRO A 64 17.00 -11.97 -8.72
C PRO A 64 16.25 -11.09 -9.73
N SER A 65 15.42 -11.74 -10.57
CA SER A 65 14.69 -11.06 -11.62
C SER A 65 13.68 -10.05 -11.05
N SER A 66 13.68 -8.82 -11.57
CA SER A 66 12.67 -7.80 -11.28
C SER A 66 11.26 -8.15 -11.78
N ASN A 67 11.13 -9.22 -12.58
CA ASN A 67 9.82 -9.69 -13.06
C ASN A 67 8.86 -10.02 -11.93
N ILE A 68 9.35 -10.36 -10.73
CA ILE A 68 8.51 -10.58 -9.53
C ILE A 68 7.68 -9.33 -9.16
N PHE A 69 8.07 -8.14 -9.58
CA PHE A 69 7.34 -6.91 -9.27
C PHE A 69 6.19 -6.64 -10.24
N LEU A 70 6.18 -7.32 -11.37
CA LEU A 70 5.17 -7.16 -12.41
C LEU A 70 4.07 -8.22 -12.27
N SER A 71 2.89 -7.88 -12.72
CA SER A 71 1.78 -8.82 -12.81
C SER A 71 2.01 -9.83 -13.93
N ASP A 72 1.75 -11.11 -13.65
CA ASP A 72 1.72 -12.15 -14.67
C ASP A 72 0.43 -12.12 -15.52
N ALA A 73 -0.53 -11.26 -15.19
CA ALA A 73 -1.77 -11.09 -15.93
C ALA A 73 -1.46 -10.62 -17.35
N LYS A 74 -1.95 -11.37 -18.33
CA LYS A 74 -1.77 -11.02 -19.74
C LYS A 74 -2.47 -9.68 -20.01
N GLN A 75 -1.68 -8.67 -20.30
CA GLN A 75 -2.21 -7.36 -20.68
C GLN A 75 -2.94 -7.42 -22.01
N PRO A 76 -4.06 -6.69 -22.18
CA PRO A 76 -4.71 -6.54 -23.47
C PRO A 76 -3.74 -5.97 -24.50
N ALA A 77 -3.77 -6.51 -25.72
CA ALA A 77 -2.95 -5.99 -26.81
C ALA A 77 -3.39 -4.54 -27.11
N THR A 78 -2.47 -3.61 -26.99
CA THR A 78 -2.71 -2.19 -27.27
C THR A 78 -2.19 -1.83 -28.64
N ALA A 79 -3.04 -1.26 -29.48
CA ALA A 79 -2.66 -0.81 -30.81
C ALA A 79 -1.68 0.38 -30.71
N PHE A 80 -0.62 0.31 -31.51
CA PHE A 80 0.37 1.38 -31.62
C PHE A 80 0.76 1.62 -33.09
N THR A 81 1.31 2.79 -33.35
CA THR A 81 1.96 3.14 -34.62
C THR A 81 3.38 3.61 -34.36
N GLN A 82 4.28 3.23 -35.24
CA GLN A 82 5.62 3.81 -35.25
C GLN A 82 5.54 5.27 -35.73
N VAL A 83 6.23 6.17 -35.05
CA VAL A 83 6.32 7.59 -35.40
C VAL A 83 7.78 8.02 -35.56
N THR A 84 8.00 9.03 -36.41
CA THR A 84 9.32 9.60 -36.65
C THR A 84 9.20 11.13 -36.74
N GLU A 85 10.00 11.83 -35.94
CA GLU A 85 10.10 13.29 -35.95
C GLU A 85 11.58 13.72 -36.05
N GLY A 86 12.03 14.12 -37.23
CA GLY A 86 13.43 14.38 -37.48
C GLY A 86 14.29 13.12 -37.32
N SER A 87 15.24 13.14 -36.36
CA SER A 87 16.06 12.00 -35.98
C SER A 87 15.37 11.08 -34.95
N ALA A 88 14.33 11.58 -34.26
CA ALA A 88 13.65 10.84 -33.22
C ALA A 88 12.68 9.80 -33.80
N VAL A 89 12.67 8.60 -33.18
CA VAL A 89 11.81 7.47 -33.55
C VAL A 89 11.14 6.95 -32.30
N GLY A 90 9.89 6.53 -32.41
CA GLY A 90 9.16 6.02 -31.23
C GLY A 90 7.83 5.38 -31.55
N LEU A 91 7.00 5.28 -30.52
CA LEU A 91 5.66 4.68 -30.54
C LEU A 91 4.60 5.69 -30.14
N LYS A 92 3.48 5.63 -30.86
CA LYS A 92 2.25 6.36 -30.53
C LYS A 92 1.10 5.41 -30.30
N THR A 93 0.37 5.65 -29.25
CA THR A 93 -0.84 4.91 -28.83
C THR A 93 -1.99 5.89 -28.60
N ALA A 94 -3.15 5.37 -28.23
CA ALA A 94 -4.28 6.22 -27.83
C ALA A 94 -4.05 6.97 -26.50
N PHE A 95 -3.12 6.52 -25.65
CA PHE A 95 -2.85 7.14 -24.35
C PHE A 95 -1.64 8.10 -24.35
N GLY A 96 -0.78 8.04 -25.37
CA GLY A 96 0.38 8.92 -25.45
C GLY A 96 1.38 8.52 -26.51
N GLU A 97 2.55 9.20 -26.45
CA GLU A 97 3.64 9.02 -27.41
C GLU A 97 4.99 9.06 -26.69
N ILE A 98 5.86 8.11 -27.02
CA ILE A 98 7.26 8.09 -26.57
C ILE A 98 8.18 8.16 -27.77
N LEU A 99 9.20 9.01 -27.70
CA LEU A 99 10.20 9.22 -28.75
C LEU A 99 11.60 9.06 -28.18
N VAL A 100 12.50 8.46 -28.91
CA VAL A 100 13.94 8.41 -28.65
C VAL A 100 14.66 9.07 -29.83
N ASP A 101 15.50 10.06 -29.52
CA ASP A 101 16.39 10.70 -30.48
C ASP A 101 17.80 10.09 -30.37
N PRO A 102 18.21 9.24 -31.33
CA PRO A 102 19.50 8.57 -31.27
C PRO A 102 20.70 9.51 -31.50
N ASP A 103 20.49 10.65 -32.16
CA ASP A 103 21.57 11.62 -32.41
C ASP A 103 21.81 12.54 -31.23
N ALA A 104 20.73 12.98 -30.54
CA ALA A 104 20.79 13.72 -29.29
C ALA A 104 21.00 12.85 -28.06
N LYS A 105 20.81 11.53 -28.16
CA LYS A 105 20.79 10.55 -27.05
C LYS A 105 19.78 10.90 -25.97
N THR A 106 18.59 11.29 -26.40
CA THR A 106 17.51 11.72 -25.51
C THR A 106 16.23 10.96 -25.78
N TRP A 107 15.33 11.03 -24.79
CA TRP A 107 13.96 10.53 -24.92
C TRP A 107 12.95 11.58 -24.48
N SER A 108 11.72 11.46 -24.95
CA SER A 108 10.63 12.34 -24.57
C SER A 108 9.31 11.56 -24.45
N LEU A 109 8.41 12.08 -23.62
CA LEU A 109 7.07 11.53 -23.38
C LEU A 109 6.03 12.62 -23.60
N ARG A 110 4.95 12.26 -24.31
CA ARG A 110 3.77 13.13 -24.51
C ARG A 110 2.50 12.39 -24.11
N ASP A 111 1.49 13.12 -23.68
CA ASP A 111 0.15 12.55 -23.48
C ASP A 111 -0.62 12.40 -24.82
N ALA A 112 -1.85 11.88 -24.74
CA ALA A 112 -2.72 11.67 -25.90
C ALA A 112 -3.03 12.95 -26.69
N ASP A 113 -3.03 14.11 -26.03
CA ASP A 113 -3.29 15.41 -26.63
C ASP A 113 -2.01 16.05 -27.21
N GLY A 114 -0.86 15.39 -27.11
CA GLY A 114 0.44 15.85 -27.58
C GLY A 114 1.15 16.81 -26.63
N LYS A 115 0.64 17.03 -25.41
CA LYS A 115 1.32 17.80 -24.38
C LYS A 115 2.61 17.08 -23.97
N VAL A 116 3.74 17.81 -23.99
CA VAL A 116 5.03 17.26 -23.55
C VAL A 116 5.03 17.12 -22.04
N LEU A 117 5.25 15.88 -21.55
CA LEU A 117 5.30 15.52 -20.13
C LEU A 117 6.75 15.39 -19.65
N VAL A 118 7.62 14.79 -20.49
CA VAL A 118 9.07 14.74 -20.30
C VAL A 118 9.73 15.23 -21.58
N ASN A 119 10.69 16.15 -21.44
CA ASN A 119 11.43 16.73 -22.56
C ASN A 119 12.92 16.45 -22.42
N ALA A 120 13.52 15.89 -23.47
CA ALA A 120 14.96 15.65 -23.57
C ALA A 120 15.58 14.93 -22.36
N GLY A 121 14.88 13.91 -21.84
CA GLY A 121 15.46 12.98 -20.86
C GLY A 121 16.71 12.30 -21.45
N GLN A 122 17.81 12.21 -20.69
CA GLN A 122 19.04 11.59 -21.17
C GLN A 122 18.95 10.07 -21.05
N LEU A 123 19.46 9.34 -22.07
CA LEU A 123 19.56 7.87 -22.04
C LEU A 123 20.60 7.37 -21.02
N GLY A 124 21.46 8.27 -20.56
CA GLY A 124 22.31 8.06 -19.42
C GLY A 124 23.75 7.70 -19.73
N THR A 125 24.53 7.54 -18.68
CA THR A 125 25.93 7.12 -18.70
C THR A 125 26.22 6.17 -17.56
N VAL A 126 27.04 5.15 -17.82
CA VAL A 126 27.52 4.23 -16.79
C VAL A 126 28.76 4.80 -16.12
N THR A 127 28.75 4.80 -14.80
CA THR A 127 29.90 5.15 -13.98
C THR A 127 30.23 4.02 -13.00
N PRO A 128 31.50 3.74 -12.72
CA PRO A 128 31.86 2.77 -11.68
C PRO A 128 31.29 3.20 -10.32
N ALA A 129 30.72 2.28 -9.56
CA ALA A 129 30.28 2.56 -8.20
C ALA A 129 31.49 2.95 -7.35
N LEU A 130 31.51 4.19 -6.87
CA LEU A 130 32.49 4.61 -5.88
C LEU A 130 32.18 3.93 -4.55
N ALA A 131 33.17 3.24 -3.97
CA ALA A 131 33.06 2.73 -2.61
C ALA A 131 32.78 3.90 -1.66
N GLN A 132 31.57 4.04 -1.17
CA GLN A 132 31.27 5.00 -0.13
C GLN A 132 31.91 4.55 1.18
N PRO A 133 32.61 5.43 1.90
CA PRO A 133 33.10 5.09 3.24
C PRO A 133 31.89 4.71 4.12
N ALA A 134 32.03 3.64 4.90
CA ALA A 134 31.02 3.25 5.86
C ALA A 134 30.64 4.45 6.73
N PRO A 135 29.37 4.78 6.92
CA PRO A 135 28.99 5.89 7.76
C PRO A 135 29.54 5.67 9.17
N THR A 136 30.23 6.67 9.68
CA THR A 136 30.68 6.67 11.08
C THR A 136 29.44 6.64 11.96
N PRO A 137 29.32 5.72 12.95
CA PRO A 137 28.17 5.70 13.84
C PRO A 137 28.14 7.00 14.63
N ALA A 138 27.22 7.88 14.31
CA ALA A 138 26.87 9.00 15.17
C ALA A 138 26.14 8.41 16.38
N ASN A 139 26.73 8.53 17.58
CA ASN A 139 26.21 8.27 18.92
C ASN A 139 24.79 7.65 18.96
N ALA A 140 24.69 6.37 18.63
CA ALA A 140 23.46 5.61 18.81
C ALA A 140 23.26 5.35 20.32
N ALA A 141 22.06 5.59 20.80
CA ALA A 141 21.67 5.15 22.14
C ALA A 141 21.80 3.61 22.22
N PRO A 142 22.10 3.03 23.40
CA PRO A 142 22.49 1.61 23.52
C PRO A 142 21.44 0.58 23.06
N ASP A 143 20.21 0.98 22.76
CA ASP A 143 19.11 0.08 22.40
C ASP A 143 18.69 0.15 20.91
N ALA A 144 19.38 0.91 20.09
CA ALA A 144 19.10 1.01 18.66
C ALA A 144 20.24 0.42 17.84
N ALA A 145 20.30 -0.90 17.77
CA ALA A 145 21.07 -1.57 16.73
C ALA A 145 20.30 -1.42 15.40
N GLU A 146 20.45 -0.27 14.75
CA GLU A 146 20.05 -0.16 13.35
C GLU A 146 20.83 -1.19 12.54
N PRO A 147 20.17 -1.98 11.69
CA PRO A 147 20.87 -2.87 10.79
C PRO A 147 21.86 -2.03 9.94
N PRO A 148 23.08 -2.54 9.72
CA PRO A 148 24.04 -1.84 8.89
C PRO A 148 23.48 -1.58 7.51
N ALA A 149 23.88 -0.45 6.92
CA ALA A 149 23.54 -0.13 5.55
C ALA A 149 23.82 -1.30 4.61
N PRO A 150 22.93 -1.62 3.64
CA PRO A 150 23.31 -2.50 2.55
C PRO A 150 24.65 -2.00 1.97
N ALA A 151 25.55 -2.93 1.70
CA ALA A 151 26.79 -2.57 1.04
C ALA A 151 26.45 -1.82 -0.26
N PRO A 152 27.22 -0.79 -0.63
CA PRO A 152 27.03 -0.12 -1.91
C PRO A 152 27.08 -1.15 -3.03
N PRO A 153 26.34 -0.97 -4.13
CA PRO A 153 26.36 -1.89 -5.24
C PRO A 153 27.83 -2.09 -5.69
N VAL A 154 28.24 -3.36 -5.79
CA VAL A 154 29.53 -3.72 -6.32
C VAL A 154 29.36 -3.80 -7.83
N GLY A 155 29.73 -2.75 -8.55
CA GLY A 155 29.59 -2.73 -10.01
C GLY A 155 29.29 -1.33 -10.56
N ASP A 156 28.81 -1.31 -11.77
CA ASP A 156 28.47 -0.08 -12.48
C ASP A 156 27.16 0.52 -11.93
N VAL A 157 27.00 1.83 -12.13
CA VAL A 157 25.76 2.58 -11.87
C VAL A 157 25.39 3.34 -13.13
N LEU A 158 24.19 3.11 -13.65
CA LEU A 158 23.62 3.85 -14.76
C LEU A 158 22.91 5.10 -14.22
N ASN A 159 23.39 6.27 -14.65
CA ASN A 159 22.79 7.57 -14.32
C ASN A 159 22.08 8.12 -15.55
N LEU A 160 20.78 8.42 -15.42
CA LEU A 160 19.95 8.96 -16.49
C LEU A 160 19.03 10.06 -15.96
N THR A 161 18.35 10.78 -16.86
CA THR A 161 17.45 11.88 -16.45
C THR A 161 16.10 11.78 -17.15
N ALA A 162 15.07 12.30 -16.46
CA ALA A 162 13.80 12.71 -17.05
C ALA A 162 13.78 14.24 -17.05
N GLY A 163 13.89 14.86 -18.22
CA GLY A 163 13.95 16.31 -18.35
C GLY A 163 12.58 16.97 -18.05
N PRO A 164 12.58 18.23 -17.57
CA PRO A 164 11.35 18.95 -17.27
C PRO A 164 10.53 19.24 -18.53
N ALA A 165 9.22 19.29 -18.40
CA ALA A 165 8.34 19.78 -19.46
C ALA A 165 8.55 21.29 -19.66
N ALA A 166 8.73 21.70 -20.92
CA ALA A 166 9.01 23.10 -21.22
C ALA A 166 7.87 24.03 -20.80
N GLY A 167 8.20 25.11 -20.09
CA GLY A 167 7.26 26.20 -19.72
C GLY A 167 6.29 25.84 -18.57
N GLN A 168 6.53 24.76 -17.85
CA GLN A 168 5.75 24.41 -16.66
C GLN A 168 6.39 25.00 -15.38
N ALA A 169 5.54 25.29 -14.39
CA ALA A 169 6.01 25.52 -13.02
C ALA A 169 6.70 24.26 -12.49
N GLN A 170 7.55 24.41 -11.48
CA GLN A 170 8.23 23.27 -10.87
C GLN A 170 7.19 22.23 -10.40
N PRO A 171 7.23 20.99 -10.90
CA PRO A 171 6.23 19.99 -10.55
C PRO A 171 6.43 19.49 -9.12
N MET A 172 5.34 19.01 -8.53
CA MET A 172 5.37 18.25 -7.28
C MET A 172 5.40 16.75 -7.60
N PHE A 173 6.06 15.98 -6.74
CA PHE A 173 6.20 14.54 -6.89
C PHE A 173 5.59 13.80 -5.68
N TYR A 174 4.87 12.73 -5.93
CA TYR A 174 4.18 11.90 -4.92
C TYR A 174 4.40 10.43 -5.20
N GLY A 175 4.16 9.57 -4.21
CA GLY A 175 4.02 8.13 -4.43
C GLY A 175 5.32 7.32 -4.42
N SER A 176 6.38 7.81 -3.76
CA SER A 176 7.62 7.01 -3.57
C SER A 176 7.66 6.24 -2.25
N GLY A 177 6.51 6.03 -1.60
CA GLY A 177 6.41 5.30 -0.34
C GLY A 177 6.13 6.22 0.86
N THR A 178 6.62 5.84 2.03
CA THR A 178 6.38 6.53 3.30
C THR A 178 6.71 8.03 3.21
N ALA A 179 5.76 8.90 3.60
CA ALA A 179 6.00 10.34 3.61
C ALA A 179 7.15 10.71 4.57
N PRO A 180 8.05 11.61 4.17
CA PRO A 180 9.30 11.82 4.90
C PRO A 180 9.12 12.56 6.23
N LYS A 181 8.05 13.36 6.37
CA LYS A 181 7.76 14.14 7.60
C LYS A 181 6.31 14.59 7.64
N ARG A 182 5.83 14.96 8.83
CA ARG A 182 4.51 15.60 9.00
C ARG A 182 4.39 16.87 8.14
N GLY A 183 3.24 17.03 7.49
CA GLY A 183 2.96 18.19 6.64
C GLY A 183 3.73 18.17 5.30
N SER A 184 4.16 16.98 4.83
CA SER A 184 4.82 16.83 3.55
C SER A 184 4.46 15.50 2.92
N LEU A 185 3.49 15.50 2.00
CA LEU A 185 3.19 14.35 1.13
C LEU A 185 4.07 14.32 -0.10
N THR A 186 4.53 15.50 -0.54
CA THR A 186 5.46 15.62 -1.67
C THR A 186 6.85 15.14 -1.27
N GLN A 187 7.52 14.52 -2.24
CA GLN A 187 8.87 14.00 -2.11
C GLN A 187 9.76 14.63 -3.18
N ASP A 188 11.01 14.86 -2.84
CA ASP A 188 12.04 15.38 -3.76
C ASP A 188 13.04 14.29 -4.18
N LYS A 189 12.97 13.12 -3.55
CA LYS A 189 13.82 11.96 -3.82
C LYS A 189 13.21 10.67 -3.27
N SER A 190 13.68 9.54 -3.77
CA SER A 190 13.55 8.24 -3.12
C SER A 190 14.81 7.91 -2.30
N GLU A 191 14.65 7.10 -1.27
CA GLU A 191 15.76 6.59 -0.48
C GLU A 191 16.24 5.24 -1.04
N SER A 192 17.54 4.98 -1.00
CA SER A 192 18.11 3.69 -1.43
C SER A 192 17.85 2.55 -0.43
N ARG A 193 17.17 2.82 0.66
CA ARG A 193 16.95 1.89 1.76
C ARG A 193 15.51 1.89 2.21
N GLN A 194 15.07 0.70 2.59
CA GLN A 194 13.98 0.54 3.52
C GLN A 194 14.56 0.30 4.90
N GLN A 195 14.05 0.97 5.90
CA GLN A 195 14.49 0.83 7.29
C GLN A 195 13.30 0.91 8.22
N ASN A 196 13.16 -0.08 9.10
CA ASN A 196 12.21 -0.06 10.21
C ASN A 196 10.81 0.42 9.77
N GLY A 197 10.24 -0.24 8.73
CA GLY A 197 8.91 0.05 8.18
C GLY A 197 8.80 1.30 7.31
N ARG A 198 9.91 1.97 7.00
CA ARG A 198 9.91 3.03 5.99
C ARG A 198 10.12 2.43 4.62
N ALA A 199 9.06 2.37 3.84
CA ALA A 199 9.12 1.95 2.46
C ALA A 199 9.54 3.12 1.57
N SER A 200 10.56 2.91 0.73
CA SER A 200 10.92 3.81 -0.35
C SER A 200 10.97 3.02 -1.64
N LEU A 201 10.17 3.44 -2.62
CA LEU A 201 9.98 2.75 -3.88
C LEU A 201 10.66 3.52 -5.02
N PRO A 202 11.16 2.83 -6.05
CA PRO A 202 11.82 3.47 -7.20
C PRO A 202 10.79 4.03 -8.20
N GLN A 203 9.82 4.79 -7.70
CA GLN A 203 8.70 5.31 -8.46
C GLN A 203 8.25 6.68 -7.98
N TYR A 204 7.48 7.37 -8.82
CA TYR A 204 6.77 8.60 -8.48
C TYR A 204 5.68 8.93 -9.51
N TRP A 205 4.70 9.73 -9.07
CA TRP A 205 3.83 10.51 -9.94
C TRP A 205 4.18 11.98 -9.86
N SER A 206 4.16 12.67 -11.02
CA SER A 206 4.46 14.09 -11.17
C SER A 206 3.21 14.87 -11.56
N THR A 207 3.00 16.05 -10.94
CA THR A 207 1.94 16.97 -11.38
C THR A 207 2.14 17.52 -12.81
N ALA A 208 3.27 17.21 -13.46
CA ALA A 208 3.43 17.39 -14.90
C ALA A 208 2.49 16.51 -15.73
N GLY A 209 1.92 15.44 -15.13
CA GLY A 209 0.94 14.55 -15.71
C GLY A 209 1.48 13.18 -16.14
N TYR A 210 2.49 12.67 -15.45
CA TYR A 210 3.03 11.33 -15.70
C TYR A 210 3.51 10.63 -14.44
N GLY A 211 3.53 9.30 -14.48
CA GLY A 211 4.19 8.44 -13.52
C GLY A 211 5.39 7.72 -14.11
N LEU A 212 6.34 7.38 -13.26
CA LEU A 212 7.54 6.62 -13.58
C LEU A 212 7.80 5.54 -12.53
N LEU A 213 8.11 4.33 -12.98
CA LEU A 213 8.58 3.21 -12.17
C LEU A 213 9.86 2.67 -12.82
N ALA A 214 10.95 2.47 -12.05
CA ALA A 214 12.26 2.09 -12.54
C ALA A 214 12.77 0.80 -11.93
N PHE A 215 13.21 -0.16 -12.77
CA PHE A 215 13.86 -1.40 -12.33
C PHE A 215 15.24 -1.53 -12.96
N GLY A 216 16.27 -1.70 -12.14
CA GLY A 216 17.63 -1.99 -12.56
C GLY A 216 17.91 -3.48 -12.70
N SER A 217 19.05 -3.82 -13.32
CA SER A 217 19.51 -5.21 -13.47
C SER A 217 19.97 -5.87 -12.16
N GLN A 218 20.17 -5.10 -11.09
CA GLN A 218 20.52 -5.59 -9.76
C GLN A 218 19.29 -5.56 -8.85
N GLY A 219 18.49 -6.62 -8.86
CA GLY A 219 17.17 -6.70 -8.21
C GLY A 219 17.13 -6.36 -6.72
N ASN A 220 18.23 -6.55 -5.95
CA ASN A 220 18.28 -6.24 -4.52
C ASN A 220 18.65 -4.79 -4.20
N HIS A 221 18.96 -4.01 -5.23
CA HIS A 221 19.31 -2.62 -5.08
C HIS A 221 18.32 -1.78 -5.90
N PRO A 222 17.33 -1.15 -5.25
CA PRO A 222 16.35 -0.34 -5.98
C PRO A 222 17.02 0.84 -6.67
N ALA A 223 16.50 1.21 -7.84
CA ALA A 223 16.80 2.48 -8.45
C ALA A 223 16.42 3.61 -7.50
N THR A 224 17.14 4.72 -7.55
CA THR A 224 16.81 5.94 -6.81
C THR A 224 16.60 7.11 -7.75
N TRP A 225 15.79 8.06 -7.32
CA TRP A 225 15.55 9.29 -8.06
C TRP A 225 15.67 10.51 -7.15
N GLN A 226 16.00 11.64 -7.76
CA GLN A 226 16.04 12.95 -7.09
C GLN A 226 15.63 14.05 -8.08
N SER A 227 14.70 14.91 -7.68
CA SER A 227 14.30 16.08 -8.46
C SER A 227 15.40 17.14 -8.46
N ASP A 228 15.50 17.88 -9.53
CA ASP A 228 16.39 19.04 -9.64
C ASP A 228 15.63 20.37 -9.50
N SER A 229 16.37 21.47 -9.46
CA SER A 229 15.80 22.82 -9.32
C SER A 229 15.04 23.32 -10.56
N GLN A 230 15.09 22.59 -11.66
CA GLN A 230 14.40 22.93 -12.91
C GLN A 230 13.12 22.09 -13.10
N GLY A 231 12.82 21.17 -12.17
CA GLY A 231 11.69 20.27 -12.26
C GLY A 231 11.94 19.00 -13.07
N GLY A 232 13.20 18.73 -13.42
CA GLY A 232 13.66 17.45 -13.95
C GLY A 232 13.94 16.45 -12.82
N VAL A 233 14.23 15.21 -13.20
CA VAL A 233 14.56 14.12 -12.27
C VAL A 233 15.84 13.43 -12.73
N ASN A 234 16.77 13.25 -11.79
CA ASN A 234 17.96 12.43 -11.94
C ASN A 234 17.67 11.04 -11.36
N LEU A 235 17.92 9.99 -12.16
CA LEU A 235 17.79 8.60 -11.73
C LEU A 235 19.19 7.98 -11.62
N SER A 236 19.39 7.20 -10.56
CA SER A 236 20.60 6.42 -10.34
C SER A 236 20.20 4.93 -10.17
N VAL A 237 20.62 4.11 -11.09
CA VAL A 237 20.21 2.72 -11.22
C VAL A 237 21.41 1.80 -11.08
N PRO A 238 21.45 0.93 -10.07
CA PRO A 238 22.49 -0.07 -9.91
C PRO A 238 22.54 -1.01 -11.12
N GLY A 239 23.72 -1.18 -11.71
CA GLY A 239 23.94 -1.97 -12.92
C GLY A 239 24.13 -1.11 -14.17
N ASN A 240 24.08 -1.75 -15.33
CA ASN A 240 24.26 -1.14 -16.63
C ASN A 240 23.00 -1.13 -17.50
N SER A 241 21.87 -1.63 -16.97
CA SER A 241 20.58 -1.61 -17.66
C SER A 241 19.44 -1.21 -16.74
N VAL A 242 18.40 -0.66 -17.34
CA VAL A 242 17.18 -0.23 -16.66
C VAL A 242 15.95 -0.47 -17.52
N ASP A 243 14.86 -0.84 -16.87
CA ASP A 243 13.50 -0.76 -17.39
C ASP A 243 12.79 0.43 -16.74
N LEU A 244 12.43 1.42 -17.54
CA LEU A 244 11.56 2.53 -17.13
C LEU A 244 10.16 2.27 -17.64
N TYR A 245 9.20 2.16 -16.72
CA TYR A 245 7.78 2.14 -17.04
C TYR A 245 7.23 3.55 -16.92
N LEU A 246 6.71 4.08 -18.01
CA LEU A 246 6.31 5.46 -18.20
C LEU A 246 4.82 5.52 -18.51
N THR A 247 4.06 6.16 -17.64
CA THR A 247 2.60 6.24 -17.75
C THR A 247 2.14 7.68 -17.83
N PRO A 248 1.61 8.18 -18.97
CA PRO A 248 0.83 9.41 -18.97
C PRO A 248 -0.35 9.27 -17.99
N ALA A 249 -0.40 10.13 -16.98
CA ALA A 249 -1.37 10.07 -15.90
C ALA A 249 -1.71 11.49 -15.42
N ARG A 250 -2.91 11.99 -15.73
CA ARG A 250 -3.30 13.37 -15.42
C ARG A 250 -3.65 13.56 -13.95
N THR A 251 -4.08 12.50 -13.28
CA THR A 251 -4.49 12.48 -11.89
C THR A 251 -3.75 11.40 -11.10
N LEU A 252 -3.78 11.50 -9.78
CA LEU A 252 -3.30 10.43 -8.89
C LEU A 252 -4.10 9.14 -9.04
N TYR A 253 -5.39 9.22 -9.40
CA TYR A 253 -6.21 8.04 -9.72
C TYR A 253 -5.73 7.33 -10.99
N ASP A 254 -5.43 8.08 -12.05
CA ASP A 254 -4.85 7.52 -13.28
C ASP A 254 -3.50 6.83 -12.97
N TRP A 255 -2.64 7.49 -12.18
CA TRP A 255 -1.36 6.93 -11.78
C TRP A 255 -1.50 5.59 -11.06
N LEU A 256 -2.30 5.55 -9.99
CA LEU A 256 -2.47 4.34 -9.17
C LEU A 256 -3.06 3.19 -9.97
N ARG A 257 -4.03 3.48 -10.85
CA ARG A 257 -4.61 2.49 -11.74
C ARG A 257 -3.58 1.96 -12.75
N ASN A 258 -2.85 2.86 -13.41
CA ASN A 258 -1.85 2.48 -14.41
C ASN A 258 -0.68 1.71 -13.78
N ASP A 259 -0.27 2.06 -12.56
CA ASP A 259 0.71 1.31 -11.79
C ASP A 259 0.19 -0.10 -11.44
N ALA A 260 -1.07 -0.21 -11.00
CA ALA A 260 -1.69 -1.50 -10.72
C ALA A 260 -1.91 -2.38 -11.97
N GLU A 261 -2.12 -1.79 -13.16
CA GLU A 261 -2.12 -2.54 -14.42
C GLU A 261 -0.78 -3.21 -14.68
N LEU A 262 0.33 -2.59 -14.29
CA LEU A 262 1.68 -3.15 -14.43
C LEU A 262 2.01 -4.13 -13.31
N THR A 263 1.77 -3.72 -12.06
CA THR A 263 2.27 -4.41 -10.86
C THR A 263 1.23 -5.36 -10.25
N GLY A 264 -0.01 -5.28 -10.66
CA GLY A 264 -1.16 -6.06 -10.21
C GLY A 264 -2.01 -5.31 -9.18
N PHE A 265 -3.33 -5.45 -9.31
CA PHE A 265 -4.30 -4.90 -8.36
C PHE A 265 -4.23 -5.65 -7.03
N ALA A 266 -4.43 -4.95 -5.93
CA ALA A 266 -4.60 -5.59 -4.63
C ALA A 266 -5.90 -6.40 -4.61
N PRO A 267 -5.90 -7.66 -4.16
CA PRO A 267 -7.14 -8.44 -4.03
C PRO A 267 -8.02 -7.88 -2.91
N VAL A 268 -9.29 -8.24 -2.92
CA VAL A 268 -10.17 -7.99 -1.77
C VAL A 268 -9.64 -8.79 -0.57
N PRO A 269 -9.29 -8.13 0.54
CA PRO A 269 -8.71 -8.82 1.70
C PRO A 269 -9.80 -9.62 2.45
N PRO A 270 -9.42 -10.55 3.33
CA PRO A 270 -10.39 -11.18 4.21
C PRO A 270 -11.06 -10.14 5.11
N LEU A 271 -12.36 -10.29 5.35
CA LEU A 271 -13.18 -9.32 6.08
C LEU A 271 -12.65 -9.05 7.49
N TRP A 272 -12.13 -10.07 8.18
CA TRP A 272 -11.54 -9.93 9.51
C TRP A 272 -10.33 -9.00 9.55
N SER A 273 -9.66 -8.78 8.41
CA SER A 273 -8.52 -7.86 8.33
C SER A 273 -8.91 -6.39 8.45
N LEU A 274 -10.19 -6.06 8.34
CA LEU A 274 -10.73 -4.71 8.56
C LEU A 274 -11.16 -4.48 10.02
N GLY A 275 -11.21 -5.52 10.85
CA GLY A 275 -11.52 -5.42 12.28
C GLY A 275 -10.33 -4.90 13.10
N TYR A 276 -10.39 -5.10 14.41
CA TYR A 276 -9.34 -4.71 15.33
C TYR A 276 -8.37 -5.87 15.61
N PHE A 277 -7.09 -5.54 15.60
CA PHE A 277 -6.00 -6.47 15.88
C PHE A 277 -5.32 -6.13 17.20
N GLN A 278 -5.40 -7.04 18.14
CA GLN A 278 -4.62 -6.95 19.37
C GLN A 278 -3.30 -7.70 19.19
N SER A 279 -2.20 -6.97 19.22
CA SER A 279 -0.86 -7.52 19.08
C SER A 279 0.04 -7.09 20.22
N ARG A 280 0.98 -7.95 20.59
CA ARG A 280 2.10 -7.61 21.48
C ARG A 280 3.22 -8.64 21.38
N TRP A 281 4.42 -8.24 21.74
CA TRP A 281 5.46 -9.16 22.19
C TRP A 281 5.18 -9.48 23.66
N GLY A 282 4.96 -10.77 23.97
CA GLY A 282 4.61 -11.24 25.32
C GLY A 282 3.29 -11.99 25.41
N TRP A 283 2.88 -12.67 24.35
CA TRP A 283 1.83 -13.68 24.40
C TRP A 283 2.40 -14.98 25.01
N GLU A 284 2.57 -14.98 26.32
CA GLU A 284 3.40 -15.90 27.09
C GLU A 284 2.88 -17.34 27.09
N SER A 285 1.60 -17.60 26.79
CA SER A 285 1.03 -18.93 26.76
C SER A 285 -0.36 -18.96 26.12
N GLN A 286 -0.81 -20.17 25.75
CA GLN A 286 -2.19 -20.43 25.37
C GLN A 286 -3.19 -19.84 26.37
N LYS A 287 -3.00 -20.14 27.65
CA LYS A 287 -3.91 -19.64 28.71
C LYS A 287 -3.97 -18.12 28.77
N TYR A 288 -2.86 -17.43 28.57
CA TYR A 288 -2.85 -15.97 28.59
C TYR A 288 -3.68 -15.37 27.44
N ILE A 289 -3.65 -15.99 26.26
CA ILE A 289 -4.48 -15.58 25.12
C ILE A 289 -5.95 -15.85 25.43
N GLU A 290 -6.29 -17.04 25.98
CA GLU A 290 -7.65 -17.40 26.37
C GLU A 290 -8.23 -16.44 27.40
N ASP A 291 -7.48 -16.10 28.47
CA ASP A 291 -7.89 -15.16 29.50
C ASP A 291 -8.11 -13.76 28.90
N THR A 292 -7.26 -13.35 27.96
CA THR A 292 -7.38 -12.04 27.27
C THR A 292 -8.65 -12.02 26.39
N LEU A 293 -8.91 -13.07 25.63
CA LEU A 293 -10.13 -13.18 24.80
C LEU A 293 -11.39 -13.15 25.68
N ALA A 294 -11.39 -13.91 26.79
CA ALA A 294 -12.50 -13.91 27.74
C ALA A 294 -12.77 -12.49 28.29
N HIS A 295 -11.72 -11.70 28.53
CA HIS A 295 -11.86 -10.30 28.99
C HIS A 295 -12.49 -9.42 27.90
N PHE A 296 -12.03 -9.50 26.64
CA PHE A 296 -12.69 -8.79 25.53
C PHE A 296 -14.18 -9.10 25.45
N ARG A 297 -14.57 -10.38 25.57
CA ARG A 297 -15.98 -10.81 25.52
C ARG A 297 -16.77 -10.36 26.74
N GLN A 298 -16.18 -10.44 27.94
CA GLN A 298 -16.81 -9.97 29.18
C GLN A 298 -17.14 -8.47 29.11
N ASP A 299 -16.22 -7.68 28.58
CA ASP A 299 -16.39 -6.23 28.49
C ASP A 299 -17.11 -5.80 27.20
N ASN A 300 -17.56 -6.73 26.37
CA ASN A 300 -18.16 -6.47 25.06
C ASN A 300 -17.28 -5.57 24.17
N LEU A 301 -15.97 -5.81 24.17
CA LEU A 301 -15.02 -5.13 23.29
C LEU A 301 -14.80 -5.94 22.02
N PRO A 302 -14.98 -5.35 20.83
CA PRO A 302 -14.73 -6.05 19.57
C PRO A 302 -13.26 -6.38 19.38
N VAL A 303 -12.99 -7.58 18.83
CA VAL A 303 -11.65 -8.01 18.37
C VAL A 303 -11.78 -9.12 17.34
N ASP A 304 -11.01 -9.05 16.26
CA ASP A 304 -10.97 -10.05 15.18
C ASP A 304 -9.73 -10.92 15.20
N THR A 305 -8.59 -10.38 15.65
CA THR A 305 -7.31 -11.07 15.45
C THR A 305 -6.37 -10.84 16.62
N PHE A 306 -5.72 -11.90 17.07
CA PHE A 306 -4.52 -11.81 17.88
C PHE A 306 -3.29 -12.03 17.00
N ILE A 307 -2.37 -11.05 17.02
CA ILE A 307 -1.06 -11.20 16.38
C ILE A 307 -0.05 -11.60 17.43
N ILE A 308 0.47 -12.83 17.32
CA ILE A 308 1.41 -13.41 18.28
C ILE A 308 2.85 -13.23 17.81
N ASP A 309 3.68 -12.77 18.75
CA ASP A 309 5.11 -12.55 18.55
C ASP A 309 5.90 -13.85 18.90
N PHE A 310 7.15 -13.79 19.26
CA PHE A 310 8.11 -14.90 19.29
C PHE A 310 7.77 -16.11 20.19
N GLU A 311 6.92 -16.00 21.20
CA GLU A 311 6.74 -17.02 22.23
C GLU A 311 6.17 -18.33 21.70
N TRP A 312 5.48 -18.31 20.56
CA TRP A 312 4.86 -19.50 19.97
C TRP A 312 5.86 -20.43 19.26
N TYR A 313 7.06 -19.93 18.92
CA TYR A 313 8.09 -20.75 18.30
C TYR A 313 8.66 -21.78 19.24
N THR A 314 9.05 -22.94 18.68
CA THR A 314 9.99 -23.83 19.34
C THR A 314 11.29 -23.10 19.62
N THR A 315 11.80 -23.22 20.83
CA THR A 315 13.08 -22.65 21.21
C THR A 315 14.11 -23.76 21.35
N ASN A 316 15.34 -23.55 20.85
CA ASN A 316 16.44 -24.44 21.13
C ASN A 316 17.20 -23.91 22.37
N PRO A 317 17.11 -24.58 23.54
CA PRO A 317 17.72 -24.11 24.77
C PRO A 317 19.27 -24.11 24.72
N ASP A 318 19.86 -24.86 23.78
CA ASP A 318 21.32 -24.94 23.61
C ASP A 318 21.88 -23.75 22.82
N TYR A 319 21.03 -23.00 22.10
CA TYR A 319 21.44 -21.87 21.31
C TYR A 319 20.91 -20.56 21.90
N LYS A 320 21.80 -19.85 22.58
CA LYS A 320 21.54 -18.49 23.07
C LYS A 320 22.17 -17.48 22.14
N VAL A 321 21.40 -16.48 21.71
CA VAL A 321 21.93 -15.38 20.90
C VAL A 321 22.74 -14.45 21.80
N PRO A 322 24.07 -14.34 21.62
CA PRO A 322 24.83 -13.30 22.29
C PRO A 322 24.40 -11.89 21.80
N PRO A 323 24.42 -10.87 22.67
CA PRO A 323 24.84 -10.83 24.07
C PRO A 323 23.72 -11.06 25.09
N GLN A 324 22.46 -11.24 24.66
CA GLN A 324 21.29 -11.15 25.55
C GLN A 324 20.89 -12.47 26.20
N GLY A 325 21.50 -13.59 25.81
CA GLY A 325 21.20 -14.91 26.38
C GLY A 325 19.79 -15.41 26.15
N GLN A 326 19.06 -14.83 25.18
CA GLN A 326 17.73 -15.29 24.75
C GLN A 326 17.87 -16.51 23.85
N ALA A 327 16.89 -17.43 23.94
CA ALA A 327 16.78 -18.54 23.01
C ALA A 327 16.52 -18.00 21.60
N ASP A 328 17.03 -18.71 20.59
CA ASP A 328 16.79 -18.35 19.20
C ASP A 328 15.39 -18.86 18.78
N PHE A 329 14.52 -17.93 18.37
CA PHE A 329 13.10 -18.20 18.09
C PHE A 329 12.80 -18.54 16.63
N ASN A 330 13.76 -18.95 15.84
CA ASN A 330 13.55 -19.09 14.39
C ASN A 330 13.49 -20.55 13.93
N ASP A 331 12.71 -21.36 14.63
CA ASP A 331 12.46 -22.74 14.24
C ASP A 331 11.07 -22.94 13.61
N PHE A 332 10.83 -24.13 13.05
CA PHE A 332 9.59 -24.51 12.38
C PHE A 332 8.69 -25.34 13.29
N GLY A 333 8.58 -25.01 14.56
CA GLY A 333 7.77 -25.78 15.51
C GLY A 333 6.99 -24.89 16.46
N TRP A 334 5.84 -25.39 16.91
CA TRP A 334 5.15 -24.81 18.05
C TRP A 334 5.89 -25.13 19.34
N ASN A 335 5.93 -24.18 20.25
CA ASN A 335 6.48 -24.39 21.59
C ASN A 335 5.50 -25.24 22.42
N PRO A 336 5.78 -26.53 22.67
CA PRO A 336 4.81 -27.43 23.29
C PRO A 336 4.57 -27.12 24.78
N GLY A 337 5.47 -26.36 25.41
CA GLY A 337 5.31 -25.96 26.82
C GLY A 337 4.36 -24.79 26.99
N LEU A 338 4.26 -23.91 25.99
CA LEU A 338 3.43 -22.71 26.01
C LEU A 338 2.14 -22.87 25.19
N PHE A 339 2.20 -23.66 24.12
CA PHE A 339 1.12 -23.93 23.18
C PHE A 339 0.98 -25.46 22.95
N PRO A 340 0.45 -26.20 23.93
CA PRO A 340 0.44 -27.66 23.89
C PRO A 340 -0.48 -28.26 22.84
N ASP A 341 -1.52 -27.55 22.42
CA ASP A 341 -2.50 -28.02 21.44
C ASP A 341 -2.96 -26.86 20.53
N PRO A 342 -2.07 -26.36 19.65
CA PRO A 342 -2.34 -25.15 18.86
C PRO A 342 -3.52 -25.30 17.91
N ALA A 343 -3.75 -26.48 17.32
CA ALA A 343 -4.85 -26.69 16.40
C ALA A 343 -6.23 -26.59 17.09
N ASN A 344 -6.41 -27.25 18.23
CA ASN A 344 -7.65 -27.14 18.99
C ASN A 344 -7.82 -25.74 19.60
N GLN A 345 -6.72 -25.11 20.03
CA GLN A 345 -6.73 -23.75 20.52
C GLN A 345 -7.22 -22.77 19.43
N ILE A 346 -6.63 -22.78 18.26
CA ILE A 346 -7.03 -21.88 17.14
C ILE A 346 -8.47 -22.19 16.73
N ALA A 347 -8.85 -23.46 16.62
CA ALA A 347 -10.23 -23.83 16.31
C ALA A 347 -11.25 -23.33 17.35
N SER A 348 -10.85 -23.20 18.63
CA SER A 348 -11.71 -22.61 19.66
C SER A 348 -11.87 -21.11 19.49
N TYR A 349 -10.80 -20.40 19.12
CA TYR A 349 -10.86 -18.96 18.86
C TYR A 349 -11.68 -18.62 17.63
N LEU A 350 -11.56 -19.41 16.56
CA LEU A 350 -12.38 -19.22 15.35
C LEU A 350 -13.89 -19.37 15.63
N LYS A 351 -14.30 -20.22 16.58
CA LYS A 351 -15.71 -20.30 17.02
C LYS A 351 -16.19 -19.01 17.70
N GLU A 352 -15.28 -18.29 18.31
CA GLU A 352 -15.53 -16.97 18.91
C GLU A 352 -15.24 -15.81 17.95
N GLY A 353 -14.98 -16.12 16.67
CA GLY A 353 -14.71 -15.16 15.62
C GLY A 353 -13.32 -14.54 15.67
N VAL A 354 -12.34 -15.18 16.32
CA VAL A 354 -10.99 -14.63 16.45
C VAL A 354 -9.96 -15.47 15.69
N HIS A 355 -9.18 -14.78 14.87
CA HIS A 355 -8.09 -15.35 14.07
C HIS A 355 -6.74 -15.21 14.78
N ILE A 356 -5.81 -16.07 14.43
CA ILE A 356 -4.41 -16.00 14.87
C ILE A 356 -3.51 -15.71 13.67
N VAL A 357 -2.64 -14.72 13.83
CA VAL A 357 -1.58 -14.35 12.89
C VAL A 357 -0.25 -14.43 13.64
N GLY A 358 0.72 -15.14 13.08
CA GLY A 358 2.02 -15.35 13.72
C GLY A 358 3.14 -14.56 13.04
N ILE A 359 4.09 -14.05 13.86
CA ILE A 359 5.29 -13.41 13.34
C ILE A 359 6.16 -14.44 12.62
N ARG A 360 6.73 -14.05 11.50
CA ARG A 360 7.80 -14.76 10.80
C ARG A 360 8.94 -13.80 10.49
N LYS A 361 10.16 -14.36 10.37
CA LYS A 361 11.36 -13.65 9.90
C LYS A 361 11.95 -14.43 8.73
N PRO A 362 12.60 -13.78 7.75
CA PRO A 362 13.12 -14.43 6.54
C PRO A 362 14.42 -15.21 6.83
N ARG A 363 14.59 -15.76 8.02
CA ARG A 363 15.81 -16.39 8.47
C ARG A 363 15.58 -17.65 9.29
N LEU A 364 16.64 -18.43 9.41
CA LEU A 364 16.69 -19.63 10.26
C LEU A 364 17.30 -19.32 11.64
N GLY A 365 16.92 -20.12 12.61
CA GLY A 365 17.58 -20.20 13.91
C GLY A 365 19.04 -20.67 13.80
N ASN A 366 19.78 -20.56 14.88
CA ASN A 366 21.17 -21.00 14.93
C ASN A 366 21.24 -22.49 15.28
N ASP A 367 20.75 -23.35 14.43
CA ASP A 367 20.60 -24.79 14.61
C ASP A 367 21.08 -25.60 13.39
N GLN A 368 20.67 -26.87 13.31
CA GLN A 368 21.00 -27.77 12.20
C GLN A 368 20.41 -27.29 10.86
N ASN A 369 19.28 -26.58 10.87
CA ASN A 369 18.68 -26.01 9.68
C ASN A 369 19.58 -24.93 9.06
N LEU A 370 20.18 -24.09 9.89
CA LEU A 370 21.13 -23.08 9.45
C LEU A 370 22.41 -23.72 8.88
N ILE A 371 22.95 -24.77 9.53
CA ILE A 371 24.11 -25.51 9.05
C ILE A 371 23.82 -26.12 7.67
N MET A 372 22.67 -26.77 7.53
CA MET A 372 22.22 -27.34 6.26
C MET A 372 22.04 -26.25 5.18
N ALA A 373 21.37 -25.14 5.50
CA ALA A 373 21.13 -24.05 4.55
C ALA A 373 22.44 -23.44 4.03
N ARG A 374 23.43 -23.26 4.93
CA ARG A 374 24.77 -22.81 4.53
C ARG A 374 25.48 -23.81 3.60
N SER A 375 25.39 -25.12 3.91
CA SER A 375 25.99 -26.16 3.08
C SER A 375 25.38 -26.24 1.67
N LYS A 376 24.11 -25.85 1.53
CA LYS A 376 23.39 -25.79 0.25
C LYS A 376 23.54 -24.44 -0.48
N GLY A 377 24.22 -23.46 0.12
CA GLY A 377 24.33 -22.12 -0.45
C GLY A 377 23.01 -21.35 -0.52
N TRP A 378 22.11 -21.59 0.43
CA TRP A 378 20.80 -20.95 0.53
C TRP A 378 20.83 -19.58 1.21
N ILE A 379 21.96 -19.23 1.80
CA ILE A 379 22.16 -17.95 2.46
C ILE A 379 23.07 -17.10 1.59
N PRO A 380 22.64 -15.92 1.16
CA PRO A 380 23.47 -15.02 0.36
C PRO A 380 24.77 -14.65 1.09
N PRO A 381 25.88 -14.41 0.39
CA PRO A 381 27.08 -13.87 0.97
C PRO A 381 26.80 -12.55 1.67
N SER A 382 27.20 -12.43 2.94
CA SER A 382 27.08 -11.18 3.68
C SER A 382 28.40 -10.43 3.71
N ASN A 383 28.37 -9.15 3.43
CA ASN A 383 29.54 -8.26 3.55
C ASN A 383 29.86 -7.91 5.01
N ASN A 384 28.98 -8.24 5.94
CA ASN A 384 29.18 -8.08 7.38
C ASN A 384 28.96 -9.40 8.12
N PRO A 385 30.00 -10.24 8.27
CA PRO A 385 29.88 -11.53 8.95
C PRO A 385 29.53 -11.42 10.44
N LYS A 386 29.59 -10.23 11.03
CA LYS A 386 29.18 -9.96 12.41
C LYS A 386 27.68 -9.62 12.53
N ASP A 387 27.02 -9.33 11.44
CA ASP A 387 25.59 -9.12 11.41
C ASP A 387 24.87 -10.47 11.38
N LEU A 388 24.42 -10.90 12.55
CA LEU A 388 23.73 -12.17 12.72
C LEU A 388 22.41 -12.24 11.95
N THR A 389 21.82 -11.11 11.60
CA THR A 389 20.59 -11.04 10.83
C THR A 389 20.85 -11.39 9.37
N SER A 390 21.70 -10.64 8.68
CA SER A 390 22.01 -10.86 7.26
C SER A 390 22.72 -12.19 6.99
N THR A 391 23.45 -12.74 7.96
CA THR A 391 24.14 -14.04 7.82
C THR A 391 23.23 -15.26 7.97
N ARG A 392 21.93 -15.07 8.23
CA ARG A 392 20.94 -16.15 8.44
C ARG A 392 19.71 -16.02 7.54
N ASN A 393 19.55 -14.92 6.81
CA ASN A 393 18.45 -14.73 5.89
C ASN A 393 18.57 -15.68 4.71
N LEU A 394 17.45 -16.28 4.35
CA LEU A 394 17.34 -17.20 3.21
C LEU A 394 17.18 -16.43 1.89
N ASP A 395 17.77 -16.95 0.83
CA ASP A 395 17.59 -16.46 -0.53
C ASP A 395 16.28 -17.01 -1.14
N PHE A 396 15.19 -16.32 -0.92
CA PHE A 396 13.87 -16.71 -1.45
C PHE A 396 13.74 -16.58 -2.98
N SER A 397 14.69 -16.00 -3.68
CA SER A 397 14.70 -16.04 -5.14
C SER A 397 14.89 -17.47 -5.68
N ARG A 398 15.44 -18.35 -4.85
CA ARG A 398 15.71 -19.77 -5.17
C ARG A 398 14.46 -20.63 -4.97
N PRO A 399 14.05 -21.41 -5.99
CA PRO A 399 12.90 -22.31 -5.87
C PRO A 399 13.04 -23.39 -4.78
N ASP A 400 14.27 -23.91 -4.57
CA ASP A 400 14.54 -24.93 -3.56
C ASP A 400 14.44 -24.37 -2.11
N VAL A 401 14.75 -23.10 -1.90
CA VAL A 401 14.52 -22.40 -0.63
C VAL A 401 13.02 -22.21 -0.39
N ARG A 402 12.29 -21.80 -1.41
CA ARG A 402 10.82 -21.61 -1.29
C ARG A 402 10.12 -22.92 -0.96
N ALA A 403 10.47 -24.01 -1.64
CA ALA A 403 9.93 -25.33 -1.35
C ALA A 403 10.22 -25.75 0.11
N TYR A 404 11.47 -25.62 0.55
CA TYR A 404 11.86 -25.93 1.94
C TYR A 404 11.08 -25.09 2.96
N TRP A 405 10.92 -23.79 2.71
CA TRP A 405 10.18 -22.89 3.60
C TRP A 405 8.69 -23.27 3.67
N GLY A 406 8.04 -23.49 2.54
CA GLY A 406 6.65 -23.90 2.46
C GLY A 406 6.40 -25.22 3.17
N ASP A 407 7.20 -26.24 2.88
CA ASP A 407 7.07 -27.59 3.49
C ASP A 407 7.18 -27.55 5.02
N ASN A 408 8.03 -26.69 5.57
CA ASN A 408 8.22 -26.61 7.02
C ASN A 408 7.22 -25.68 7.73
N ASN A 409 6.70 -24.65 7.06
CA ASN A 409 5.69 -23.75 7.63
C ASN A 409 4.26 -24.26 7.45
N HIS A 410 4.01 -25.25 6.61
CA HIS A 410 2.69 -25.82 6.32
C HIS A 410 1.91 -26.19 7.60
N GLN A 411 2.59 -26.74 8.60
CA GLN A 411 1.99 -27.11 9.89
C GLN A 411 1.29 -25.95 10.62
N PHE A 412 1.66 -24.71 10.35
CA PHE A 412 1.04 -23.54 10.97
C PHE A 412 -0.31 -23.24 10.31
N VAL A 413 -0.36 -23.38 8.99
CA VAL A 413 -1.61 -23.29 8.21
C VAL A 413 -2.55 -24.44 8.57
N ASP A 414 -2.02 -25.66 8.71
CA ASP A 414 -2.79 -26.84 9.14
C ASP A 414 -3.40 -26.68 10.53
N ALA A 415 -2.71 -25.94 11.42
CA ALA A 415 -3.24 -25.61 12.74
C ALA A 415 -4.34 -24.53 12.68
N GLY A 416 -4.59 -23.90 11.53
CA GLY A 416 -5.63 -22.86 11.32
C GLY A 416 -5.12 -21.42 11.32
N MET A 417 -3.81 -21.19 11.23
CA MET A 417 -3.26 -19.84 11.05
C MET A 417 -3.51 -19.38 9.62
N VAL A 418 -4.20 -18.25 9.43
CA VAL A 418 -4.67 -17.78 8.12
C VAL A 418 -3.94 -16.55 7.60
N GLY A 419 -2.93 -16.07 8.30
CA GLY A 419 -2.14 -14.91 7.89
C GLY A 419 -0.79 -14.85 8.61
N PHE A 420 0.10 -14.01 8.11
CA PHE A 420 1.46 -13.88 8.61
C PHE A 420 1.82 -12.43 8.91
N TRP A 421 2.61 -12.24 9.95
CA TRP A 421 3.30 -11.00 10.23
C TRP A 421 4.77 -11.16 9.84
N ASN A 422 5.15 -10.55 8.71
CA ASN A 422 6.46 -10.65 8.10
C ASN A 422 7.37 -9.52 8.59
N ASP A 423 8.16 -9.84 9.60
CA ASP A 423 9.06 -8.88 10.22
C ASP A 423 10.45 -8.91 9.57
N GLU A 424 11.13 -7.76 9.52
CA GLU A 424 12.42 -7.55 8.87
C GLU A 424 12.34 -7.67 7.32
N GLY A 425 13.41 -8.03 6.62
CA GLY A 425 13.43 -8.20 5.16
C GLY A 425 13.78 -6.94 4.38
N GLU A 426 14.00 -5.79 5.03
CA GLU A 426 14.24 -4.51 4.37
C GLU A 426 15.52 -4.48 3.53
N LEU A 427 16.49 -5.36 3.85
CA LEU A 427 17.74 -5.47 3.11
C LEU A 427 17.68 -6.41 1.91
N ALA A 428 16.59 -7.14 1.75
CA ALA A 428 16.41 -8.19 0.76
C ALA A 428 15.17 -7.91 -0.12
N TYR A 429 15.17 -6.76 -0.75
CA TYR A 429 14.05 -6.15 -1.48
C TYR A 429 13.32 -7.11 -2.44
N THR A 430 14.05 -7.87 -3.25
CA THR A 430 13.45 -8.80 -4.22
C THR A 430 13.13 -10.15 -3.59
N GLU A 431 14.03 -10.70 -2.78
CA GLU A 431 13.82 -11.96 -2.05
C GLU A 431 12.59 -11.88 -1.17
N TYR A 432 12.30 -10.69 -0.66
CA TYR A 432 11.13 -10.45 0.17
C TYR A 432 9.80 -10.63 -0.58
N ALA A 433 9.74 -10.19 -1.83
CA ALA A 433 8.56 -10.44 -2.67
C ALA A 433 8.37 -11.94 -2.94
N TYR A 434 9.46 -12.69 -3.17
CA TYR A 434 9.41 -14.15 -3.31
C TYR A 434 9.03 -14.86 -2.02
N TRP A 435 9.38 -14.31 -0.85
CA TRP A 435 8.93 -14.86 0.42
C TRP A 435 7.41 -14.76 0.56
N ASN A 436 6.80 -13.59 0.30
CA ASN A 436 5.36 -13.44 0.31
C ASN A 436 4.67 -14.37 -0.71
N LEU A 437 5.21 -14.51 -1.92
CA LEU A 437 4.70 -15.46 -2.90
C LEU A 437 4.70 -16.90 -2.36
N THR A 438 5.77 -17.30 -1.65
CA THR A 438 5.87 -18.63 -1.04
C THR A 438 4.76 -18.86 -0.01
N GLU A 439 4.39 -17.86 0.77
CA GLU A 439 3.32 -17.95 1.76
C GLU A 439 1.93 -18.04 1.11
N VAL A 440 1.71 -17.30 0.03
CA VAL A 440 0.50 -17.42 -0.80
C VAL A 440 0.38 -18.83 -1.37
N ASP A 441 1.44 -19.36 -1.99
CA ASP A 441 1.47 -20.70 -2.58
C ASP A 441 1.22 -21.77 -1.52
N MET A 442 1.80 -21.62 -0.33
CA MET A 442 1.64 -22.53 0.80
C MET A 442 0.19 -22.55 1.30
N LEU A 443 -0.44 -21.39 1.49
CA LEU A 443 -1.85 -21.32 1.89
C LEU A 443 -2.74 -21.96 0.83
N HIS A 444 -2.55 -21.62 -0.43
CA HIS A 444 -3.40 -22.11 -1.52
C HIS A 444 -3.18 -23.58 -1.85
N ALA A 445 -2.08 -24.20 -1.44
CA ALA A 445 -1.87 -25.64 -1.56
C ALA A 445 -2.92 -26.46 -0.78
N THR A 446 -3.40 -25.95 0.35
CA THR A 446 -4.42 -26.62 1.19
C THR A 446 -5.77 -25.92 1.19
N HIS A 447 -5.77 -24.60 1.02
CA HIS A 447 -6.96 -23.73 1.03
C HIS A 447 -7.03 -22.91 -0.25
N PRO A 448 -7.30 -23.52 -1.43
CA PRO A 448 -7.14 -22.89 -2.73
C PRO A 448 -8.04 -21.67 -2.96
N ASP A 449 -9.12 -21.57 -2.25
CA ASP A 449 -10.07 -20.46 -2.34
C ASP A 449 -9.91 -19.44 -1.21
N ALA A 450 -9.04 -19.66 -0.22
CA ALA A 450 -8.84 -18.72 0.89
C ALA A 450 -8.22 -17.41 0.40
N ARG A 451 -8.65 -16.29 0.99
CA ARG A 451 -7.98 -15.00 0.79
C ARG A 451 -6.74 -14.97 1.66
N PHE A 452 -5.60 -14.74 1.02
CA PHE A 452 -4.34 -14.55 1.75
C PHE A 452 -4.26 -13.14 2.33
N TRP A 453 -3.63 -13.02 3.50
CA TRP A 453 -3.30 -11.75 4.12
C TRP A 453 -1.97 -11.84 4.85
N SER A 454 -1.14 -10.80 4.71
CA SER A 454 0.07 -10.62 5.50
C SER A 454 0.27 -9.16 5.87
N ILE A 455 1.00 -8.91 6.97
CA ILE A 455 1.46 -7.56 7.32
C ILE A 455 2.98 -7.54 7.34
N ASN A 456 3.58 -6.61 6.61
CA ASN A 456 4.98 -6.62 6.23
C ASN A 456 5.70 -5.36 6.71
N ARG A 457 6.94 -5.51 7.22
CA ARG A 457 7.78 -4.35 7.56
C ARG A 457 8.45 -3.75 6.34
N SER A 458 8.66 -4.53 5.32
CA SER A 458 9.23 -4.14 4.05
C SER A 458 8.20 -4.24 2.94
N PHE A 459 8.40 -3.50 1.87
CA PHE A 459 7.49 -3.48 0.72
C PHE A 459 8.25 -3.28 -0.58
N SER A 460 7.77 -3.88 -1.63
CA SER A 460 8.25 -3.68 -3.02
C SER A 460 7.07 -3.38 -3.94
N PRO A 461 7.28 -2.75 -5.11
CA PRO A 461 6.22 -2.66 -6.11
C PRO A 461 5.64 -4.04 -6.41
N GLY A 462 4.33 -4.13 -6.60
CA GLY A 462 3.65 -5.38 -6.91
C GLY A 462 3.34 -6.29 -5.72
N LEU A 463 3.83 -6.01 -4.52
CA LEU A 463 3.56 -6.84 -3.35
C LEU A 463 2.08 -6.78 -2.94
N GLN A 464 1.39 -5.66 -3.22
CA GLN A 464 -0.04 -5.51 -2.95
C GLN A 464 -0.89 -6.60 -3.60
N ARG A 465 -0.53 -7.10 -4.81
CA ARG A 465 -1.29 -8.16 -5.50
C ARG A 465 -1.27 -9.50 -4.77
N LEU A 466 -0.33 -9.68 -3.86
CA LEU A 466 -0.18 -10.87 -3.02
C LEU A 466 -0.95 -10.76 -1.69
N GLY A 467 -1.86 -9.79 -1.52
CA GLY A 467 -2.60 -9.60 -0.27
C GLY A 467 -1.76 -9.02 0.88
N ALA A 468 -0.65 -8.36 0.55
CA ALA A 468 0.24 -7.79 1.54
C ALA A 468 -0.22 -6.42 2.03
N ALA A 469 -0.37 -6.29 3.35
CA ALA A 469 -0.43 -5.02 4.07
C ALA A 469 0.96 -4.60 4.56
N VAL A 470 1.11 -3.35 4.98
CA VAL A 470 2.38 -2.79 5.49
C VAL A 470 2.15 -2.06 6.80
N TRP A 471 3.11 -2.12 7.73
CA TRP A 471 3.10 -1.23 8.90
C TRP A 471 4.37 -0.38 8.98
N THR A 472 4.31 0.70 9.76
CA THR A 472 5.39 1.70 9.85
C THR A 472 6.57 1.27 10.73
N GLY A 473 6.68 -0.01 11.07
CA GLY A 473 7.77 -0.58 11.90
C GLY A 473 7.66 -0.21 13.38
N ASP A 474 8.77 -0.44 14.10
CA ASP A 474 8.90 -0.25 15.55
C ASP A 474 8.95 1.24 15.90
N ILE A 475 7.81 1.85 16.12
CA ILE A 475 7.67 3.28 16.42
C ILE A 475 7.53 3.54 17.91
N SER A 476 7.76 4.79 18.34
CA SER A 476 7.60 5.22 19.73
C SER A 476 6.16 5.60 20.06
N GLY A 477 5.73 5.36 21.30
CA GLY A 477 4.38 5.70 21.77
C GLY A 477 4.27 7.13 22.30
N ASP A 478 4.66 8.13 21.50
CA ASP A 478 4.64 9.53 21.87
C ASP A 478 3.83 10.38 20.88
N TRP A 479 3.42 11.58 21.33
CA TRP A 479 2.62 12.49 20.50
C TRP A 479 3.29 12.90 19.19
N ALA A 480 4.61 13.05 19.17
CA ALA A 480 5.34 13.45 17.95
C ALA A 480 5.29 12.34 16.90
N THR A 481 5.47 11.09 17.32
CA THR A 481 5.33 9.92 16.47
C THR A 481 3.89 9.77 16.01
N PHE A 482 2.92 9.83 16.91
CA PHE A 482 1.51 9.78 16.56
C PHE A 482 1.14 10.83 15.50
N ALA A 483 1.55 12.08 15.72
CA ALA A 483 1.20 13.18 14.81
C ALA A 483 1.78 13.06 13.39
N ARG A 484 2.86 12.30 13.19
CA ARG A 484 3.42 12.07 11.85
C ARG A 484 2.86 10.83 11.16
N THR A 485 2.40 9.84 11.93
CA THR A 485 1.94 8.53 11.43
C THR A 485 0.90 8.62 10.31
N PRO A 486 -0.18 9.44 10.40
CA PRO A 486 -1.14 9.54 9.30
C PRO A 486 -0.49 9.94 7.97
N GLY A 487 0.49 10.86 8.01
CA GLY A 487 1.23 11.25 6.81
C GLY A 487 2.04 10.09 6.20
N GLU A 488 2.66 9.25 7.04
CA GLU A 488 3.38 8.06 6.59
C GLU A 488 2.43 7.08 5.85
N LEU A 489 1.24 6.84 6.40
CA LEU A 489 0.22 5.98 5.78
C LEU A 489 -0.36 6.56 4.49
N LEU A 490 -0.60 7.87 4.44
CA LEU A 490 -1.04 8.56 3.22
C LEU A 490 0.01 8.49 2.10
N GLY A 491 1.29 8.59 2.45
CA GLY A 491 2.38 8.39 1.50
C GLY A 491 2.39 6.98 0.91
N LEU A 492 2.14 5.96 1.74
CA LEU A 492 2.00 4.57 1.29
C LEU A 492 0.78 4.39 0.38
N SER A 493 -0.36 5.01 0.70
CA SER A 493 -1.55 4.99 -0.17
C SER A 493 -1.26 5.54 -1.57
N LEU A 494 -0.51 6.65 -1.66
CA LEU A 494 -0.09 7.26 -2.94
C LEU A 494 0.95 6.42 -3.71
N ALA A 495 1.61 5.50 -3.02
CA ALA A 495 2.58 4.57 -3.59
C ALA A 495 1.97 3.23 -4.04
N GLY A 496 0.63 3.13 -4.10
CA GLY A 496 -0.05 1.90 -4.52
C GLY A 496 -0.19 0.85 -3.43
N ILE A 497 0.00 1.23 -2.14
CA ILE A 497 -0.16 0.35 -0.98
C ILE A 497 -1.50 0.67 -0.28
N PRO A 498 -2.61 0.01 -0.64
CA PRO A 498 -3.92 0.39 -0.13
C PRO A 498 -4.17 -0.02 1.32
N TYR A 499 -3.44 -1.02 1.82
CA TYR A 499 -3.61 -1.57 3.16
C TYR A 499 -2.37 -1.31 3.99
N SER A 500 -2.44 -0.31 4.85
CA SER A 500 -1.34 0.07 5.73
C SER A 500 -1.83 0.41 7.13
N GLY A 501 -0.94 0.25 8.11
CA GLY A 501 -1.20 0.54 9.51
C GLY A 501 0.07 0.90 10.27
N CYS A 502 -0.03 0.97 11.57
CA CYS A 502 1.09 1.25 12.47
C CYS A 502 0.93 0.46 13.77
N ASP A 503 1.93 0.54 14.64
CA ASP A 503 1.83 0.09 16.01
C ASP A 503 1.09 1.16 16.82
N ILE A 504 -0.25 1.08 16.87
CA ILE A 504 -1.06 2.01 17.65
C ILE A 504 -0.63 1.92 19.13
N GLY A 505 -0.34 3.07 19.74
CA GLY A 505 0.18 3.18 21.09
C GLY A 505 1.72 3.09 21.18
N GLY A 506 2.39 2.69 20.10
CA GLY A 506 3.85 2.60 19.97
C GLY A 506 4.45 1.32 20.56
N TYR A 507 5.41 0.76 19.82
CA TYR A 507 6.14 -0.45 20.23
C TYR A 507 7.26 -0.17 21.23
N ARG A 508 8.18 0.77 20.88
CA ARG A 508 9.45 0.93 21.63
C ARG A 508 9.26 1.54 23.02
N LYS A 509 8.35 2.48 23.16
CA LYS A 509 8.09 3.18 24.42
C LYS A 509 6.69 3.76 24.37
N SER A 510 5.88 3.46 25.36
CA SER A 510 4.60 4.14 25.54
C SER A 510 4.80 5.44 26.31
N GLU A 511 4.12 6.49 25.91
CA GLU A 511 3.91 7.63 26.78
C GLU A 511 3.17 7.15 28.05
N LYS A 512 3.48 7.77 29.16
CA LYS A 512 2.76 7.47 30.41
C LYS A 512 1.35 8.06 30.43
N SER A 513 1.03 8.94 29.49
CA SER A 513 -0.31 9.51 29.35
C SER A 513 -1.23 8.51 28.67
N PRO A 514 -2.26 8.01 29.33
CA PRO A 514 -3.30 7.18 28.71
C PRO A 514 -3.97 7.85 27.51
N GLU A 515 -4.14 9.18 27.54
CA GLU A 515 -4.75 9.98 26.47
C GLU A 515 -4.12 9.71 25.09
N VAL A 516 -2.79 9.52 24.98
CA VAL A 516 -2.17 9.28 23.69
C VAL A 516 -2.64 7.95 23.05
N LEU A 517 -2.83 6.90 23.85
CA LEU A 517 -3.36 5.63 23.36
C LEU A 517 -4.82 5.79 22.92
N ALA A 518 -5.68 6.42 23.73
CA ALA A 518 -7.08 6.64 23.38
C ALA A 518 -7.22 7.44 22.06
N ARG A 519 -6.50 8.57 21.94
CA ARG A 519 -6.49 9.38 20.71
C ARG A 519 -5.92 8.65 19.50
N TRP A 520 -4.93 7.77 19.71
CA TRP A 520 -4.38 6.97 18.62
C TRP A 520 -5.35 5.87 18.18
N MET A 521 -6.08 5.27 19.12
CA MET A 521 -7.18 4.34 18.81
C MET A 521 -8.29 5.02 18.02
N GLU A 522 -8.64 6.26 18.36
CA GLU A 522 -9.60 7.09 17.60
C GLU A 522 -9.14 7.33 16.15
N ALA A 523 -7.87 7.70 15.96
CA ALA A 523 -7.29 7.84 14.61
C ALA A 523 -7.25 6.50 13.88
N GLY A 524 -6.97 5.41 14.59
CA GLY A 524 -6.92 4.04 14.10
C GLY A 524 -8.22 3.55 13.47
N VAL A 525 -9.37 4.12 13.87
CA VAL A 525 -10.66 3.86 13.21
C VAL A 525 -10.58 4.13 11.70
N PHE A 526 -9.77 5.11 11.31
CA PHE A 526 -9.60 5.59 9.93
C PHE A 526 -8.25 5.20 9.32
N PHE A 527 -7.59 4.17 9.86
CA PHE A 527 -6.45 3.51 9.20
C PHE A 527 -6.93 2.24 8.50
N PRO A 528 -6.39 1.90 7.33
CA PRO A 528 -6.77 0.66 6.65
C PRO A 528 -6.61 -0.57 7.55
N VAL A 529 -5.50 -0.66 8.31
CA VAL A 529 -5.25 -1.71 9.31
C VAL A 529 -5.25 -1.10 10.71
N MET A 530 -6.17 -1.52 11.57
CA MET A 530 -6.30 -1.07 12.96
C MET A 530 -5.65 -2.08 13.91
N ARG A 531 -4.37 -1.88 14.24
CA ARG A 531 -3.56 -2.79 15.05
C ARG A 531 -2.86 -2.06 16.19
N THR A 532 -3.06 -2.48 17.43
CA THR A 532 -2.17 -2.11 18.54
C THR A 532 -0.98 -3.06 18.59
N HIS A 533 0.18 -2.57 19.00
CA HIS A 533 1.34 -3.42 19.30
C HIS A 533 2.21 -2.83 20.39
N SER A 534 2.69 -3.67 21.30
CA SER A 534 3.51 -3.25 22.43
C SER A 534 4.70 -4.19 22.65
N ASN A 535 5.81 -3.64 23.12
CA ASN A 535 7.01 -4.37 23.49
C ASN A 535 6.76 -5.24 24.74
N HIS A 536 7.53 -6.33 24.88
CA HIS A 536 7.50 -7.23 26.02
C HIS A 536 7.71 -6.53 27.37
N SER A 537 8.58 -5.53 27.42
CA SER A 537 8.90 -4.76 28.64
C SER A 537 7.96 -3.57 28.91
N SER A 538 7.01 -3.29 28.03
CA SER A 538 6.04 -2.21 28.18
C SER A 538 4.68 -2.72 28.63
N THR A 539 3.85 -1.82 29.19
CA THR A 539 2.46 -2.12 29.50
C THR A 539 1.73 -2.55 28.23
N PRO A 540 0.97 -3.65 28.24
CA PRO A 540 0.12 -4.03 27.11
C PRO A 540 -0.88 -2.91 26.77
N HIS A 541 -1.15 -2.74 25.48
CA HIS A 541 -2.17 -1.79 25.01
C HIS A 541 -3.58 -2.41 25.04
N PHE A 542 -3.93 -3.05 26.16
CA PHE A 542 -5.30 -3.53 26.36
C PHE A 542 -6.20 -2.37 26.79
N PRO A 543 -7.42 -2.25 26.23
CA PRO A 543 -8.32 -1.13 26.54
C PRO A 543 -8.52 -0.89 28.03
N TRP A 544 -8.75 -1.95 28.81
CA TRP A 544 -9.01 -1.90 30.26
C TRP A 544 -7.81 -1.50 31.14
N LEU A 545 -6.60 -1.43 30.60
CA LEU A 545 -5.40 -1.01 31.35
C LEU A 545 -5.18 0.50 31.34
N SER A 546 -5.94 1.26 30.55
CA SER A 546 -5.80 2.70 30.40
C SER A 546 -6.59 3.50 31.46
N GLY A 547 -7.48 2.83 32.20
CA GLY A 547 -8.41 3.46 33.13
C GLY A 547 -9.79 3.72 32.51
N PRO A 548 -10.81 4.00 33.35
CA PRO A 548 -12.20 3.94 32.89
C PRO A 548 -12.59 5.01 31.86
N GLU A 549 -11.99 6.18 31.89
CA GLU A 549 -12.28 7.27 30.95
C GLU A 549 -11.68 6.96 29.57
N ASP A 550 -10.41 6.55 29.51
CA ASP A 550 -9.71 6.16 28.28
C ASP A 550 -10.30 4.87 27.70
N GLU A 551 -10.66 3.89 28.54
CA GLU A 551 -11.35 2.68 28.09
C GLU A 551 -12.69 3.00 27.41
N ALA A 552 -13.48 3.94 27.99
CA ALA A 552 -14.75 4.36 27.38
C ALA A 552 -14.53 5.02 26.00
N ALA A 553 -13.49 5.82 25.84
CA ALA A 553 -13.12 6.42 24.56
C ALA A 553 -12.66 5.35 23.55
N ILE A 554 -11.81 4.43 23.97
CA ILE A 554 -11.34 3.30 23.12
C ILE A 554 -12.52 2.42 22.69
N ARG A 555 -13.45 2.11 23.60
CA ARG A 555 -14.69 1.36 23.29
C ARG A 555 -15.49 2.04 22.19
N LYS A 556 -15.72 3.35 22.32
CA LYS A 556 -16.45 4.15 21.32
C LYS A 556 -15.75 4.14 19.96
N ALA A 557 -14.41 4.21 19.96
CA ALA A 557 -13.61 4.11 18.75
C ALA A 557 -13.74 2.72 18.10
N LEU A 558 -13.67 1.65 18.90
CA LEU A 558 -13.86 0.28 18.40
C LEU A 558 -15.29 0.10 17.87
N ASP A 559 -16.32 0.54 18.58
CA ASP A 559 -17.71 0.46 18.12
C ASP A 559 -17.90 1.17 16.78
N LEU A 560 -17.35 2.37 16.62
CA LEU A 560 -17.39 3.11 15.36
C LEU A 560 -16.64 2.36 14.24
N ARG A 561 -15.46 1.76 14.53
CA ARG A 561 -14.73 0.94 13.53
C ARG A 561 -15.61 -0.17 12.99
N TYR A 562 -16.28 -0.91 13.88
CA TYR A 562 -17.12 -2.05 13.47
C TYR A 562 -18.40 -1.59 12.76
N GLN A 563 -18.96 -0.45 13.11
CA GLN A 563 -20.06 0.15 12.35
C GLN A 563 -19.66 0.55 10.93
N LEU A 564 -18.41 0.99 10.72
CA LEU A 564 -17.91 1.39 9.40
C LEU A 564 -17.46 0.22 8.53
N ILE A 565 -17.37 -1.01 9.04
CA ILE A 565 -16.91 -2.18 8.26
C ILE A 565 -17.71 -2.39 6.97
N PRO A 566 -19.05 -2.31 6.91
CA PRO A 566 -19.79 -2.44 5.66
C PRO A 566 -19.37 -1.43 4.59
N TYR A 567 -19.09 -0.20 4.98
CA TYR A 567 -18.55 0.84 4.11
C TYR A 567 -17.13 0.50 3.66
N TYR A 568 -16.22 0.19 4.59
CA TYR A 568 -14.83 -0.13 4.27
C TYR A 568 -14.70 -1.37 3.40
N TYR A 569 -15.48 -2.42 3.70
CA TYR A 569 -15.45 -3.64 2.90
C TYR A 569 -15.89 -3.39 1.45
N SER A 570 -16.93 -2.62 1.24
CA SER A 570 -17.35 -2.22 -0.10
C SER A 570 -16.26 -1.42 -0.83
N LEU A 571 -15.52 -0.55 -0.13
CA LEU A 571 -14.37 0.17 -0.70
C LEU A 571 -13.20 -0.76 -1.04
N THR A 572 -13.01 -1.91 -0.37
CA THR A 572 -11.95 -2.86 -0.76
C THR A 572 -12.23 -3.50 -2.12
N HIS A 573 -13.49 -3.65 -2.51
CA HIS A 573 -13.85 -4.05 -3.87
C HIS A 573 -13.52 -2.94 -4.88
N GLU A 574 -13.76 -1.66 -4.55
CA GLU A 574 -13.32 -0.54 -5.39
C GLU A 574 -11.80 -0.53 -5.55
N VAL A 575 -11.03 -0.77 -4.46
CA VAL A 575 -9.56 -0.91 -4.52
C VAL A 575 -9.15 -2.00 -5.51
N SER A 576 -9.78 -3.17 -5.45
CA SER A 576 -9.42 -4.30 -6.32
C SER A 576 -9.78 -4.09 -7.79
N GLU A 577 -10.71 -3.20 -8.09
CA GLU A 577 -11.16 -2.89 -9.44
C GLU A 577 -10.46 -1.64 -10.02
N THR A 578 -10.08 -0.67 -9.18
CA THR A 578 -9.65 0.66 -9.64
C THR A 578 -8.30 1.12 -9.07
N ALA A 579 -7.76 0.43 -8.07
CA ALA A 579 -6.61 0.82 -7.25
C ALA A 579 -6.80 2.13 -6.45
N ALA A 580 -8.00 2.68 -6.36
CA ALA A 580 -8.29 3.84 -5.51
C ALA A 580 -8.19 3.42 -4.02
N PRO A 581 -7.28 4.02 -3.21
CA PRO A 581 -7.04 3.54 -1.85
C PRO A 581 -8.20 3.83 -0.90
N LEU A 582 -8.31 3.05 0.20
CA LEU A 582 -9.26 3.33 1.28
C LEU A 582 -9.00 4.68 1.92
N MET A 583 -7.75 4.91 2.31
CA MET A 583 -7.28 6.13 2.96
C MET A 583 -6.72 7.07 1.90
N ARG A 584 -7.43 8.18 1.63
CA ARG A 584 -7.14 9.11 0.52
C ARG A 584 -6.66 10.45 1.05
N PRO A 585 -5.45 10.91 0.70
CA PRO A 585 -5.07 12.29 0.98
C PRO A 585 -5.99 13.26 0.25
N LEU A 586 -6.28 14.40 0.87
CA LEU A 586 -7.22 15.39 0.31
C LEU A 586 -6.82 15.89 -1.10
N VAL A 587 -5.53 15.90 -1.41
CA VAL A 587 -5.02 16.29 -2.74
C VAL A 587 -5.52 15.38 -3.87
N MET A 588 -5.93 14.14 -3.59
CA MET A 588 -6.52 13.26 -4.61
C MET A 588 -7.90 13.73 -5.06
N GLU A 589 -8.72 14.22 -4.12
CA GLU A 589 -10.09 14.68 -4.38
C GLU A 589 -10.15 16.18 -4.73
N PHE A 590 -9.17 16.96 -4.27
CA PHE A 590 -9.11 18.41 -4.43
C PHE A 590 -7.74 18.85 -4.98
N PRO A 591 -7.35 18.38 -6.19
CA PRO A 591 -6.00 18.61 -6.73
C PRO A 591 -5.71 20.08 -7.02
N ASP A 592 -6.73 20.91 -7.22
CA ASP A 592 -6.59 22.34 -7.51
C ASP A 592 -6.53 23.21 -6.24
N ASP A 593 -6.66 22.62 -5.05
CA ASP A 593 -6.58 23.33 -3.77
C ASP A 593 -5.16 23.24 -3.19
N PRO A 594 -4.38 24.34 -3.24
CA PRO A 594 -3.01 24.31 -2.75
C PRO A 594 -2.89 24.08 -1.23
N THR A 595 -3.96 24.31 -0.46
CA THR A 595 -3.99 24.09 0.98
C THR A 595 -3.79 22.62 1.32
N VAL A 596 -4.32 21.73 0.49
CA VAL A 596 -4.31 20.28 0.76
C VAL A 596 -3.14 19.53 0.15
N ALA A 597 -2.31 20.19 -0.68
CA ALA A 597 -1.21 19.56 -1.41
C ALA A 597 -0.24 18.74 -0.51
N ASN A 598 -0.03 19.19 0.71
CA ASN A 598 0.84 18.55 1.72
C ASN A 598 0.14 18.28 3.06
N MET A 599 -1.18 18.23 3.06
CA MET A 599 -1.96 17.99 4.29
C MET A 599 -1.84 16.51 4.71
N THR A 600 -1.42 16.28 5.95
CA THR A 600 -1.14 14.95 6.50
C THR A 600 -1.91 14.62 7.77
N ASP A 601 -2.69 15.55 8.28
CA ASP A 601 -3.45 15.41 9.53
C ASP A 601 -4.97 15.42 9.35
N GLU A 602 -5.40 15.41 8.10
CA GLU A 602 -6.78 15.21 7.65
C GLU A 602 -6.76 14.39 6.35
N TRP A 603 -7.71 13.47 6.23
CA TRP A 603 -7.81 12.59 5.07
C TRP A 603 -9.24 12.09 4.86
N LEU A 604 -9.48 11.52 3.71
CA LEU A 604 -10.75 10.85 3.41
C LEU A 604 -10.61 9.33 3.54
N MET A 605 -11.65 8.70 4.08
CA MET A 605 -11.92 7.28 3.91
C MET A 605 -12.93 7.12 2.77
N GLY A 606 -12.48 6.56 1.65
CA GLY A 606 -13.24 6.64 0.41
C GLY A 606 -13.47 8.09 -0.05
N PRO A 607 -14.49 8.35 -0.88
CA PRO A 607 -14.67 9.68 -1.48
C PRO A 607 -15.38 10.70 -0.56
N GLY A 608 -16.01 10.26 0.54
CA GLY A 608 -16.99 11.09 1.25
C GLY A 608 -16.81 11.27 2.76
N LEU A 609 -15.99 10.46 3.44
CA LEU A 609 -15.86 10.50 4.90
C LEU A 609 -14.51 11.11 5.30
N LEU A 610 -14.50 12.37 5.71
CA LEU A 610 -13.31 13.10 6.16
C LEU A 610 -13.07 12.84 7.67
N ALA A 611 -11.86 12.35 7.98
CA ALA A 611 -11.36 12.17 9.33
C ALA A 611 -10.35 13.26 9.68
N ALA A 612 -10.51 13.89 10.83
CA ALA A 612 -9.61 14.92 11.35
C ALA A 612 -9.29 14.66 12.83
N PRO A 613 -8.65 13.54 13.20
CA PRO A 613 -8.44 13.17 14.59
C PRO A 613 -7.50 14.16 15.31
N LEU A 614 -7.58 14.16 16.63
CA LEU A 614 -6.77 15.00 17.50
C LEU A 614 -5.38 14.38 17.66
N LEU A 615 -4.39 14.99 17.04
CA LEU A 615 -3.01 14.50 17.00
C LEU A 615 -2.07 15.21 17.99
N THR A 616 -2.64 15.98 18.91
CA THR A 616 -1.94 16.71 19.97
C THR A 616 -2.75 16.71 21.26
N PRO A 617 -2.13 16.82 22.44
CA PRO A 617 -2.86 16.87 23.71
C PRO A 617 -3.87 18.02 23.79
N GLY A 618 -4.92 17.84 24.61
CA GLY A 618 -5.81 18.92 24.99
C GLY A 618 -7.08 19.12 24.16
N GLY A 619 -7.38 18.22 23.23
CA GLY A 619 -8.71 18.13 22.61
C GLY A 619 -9.08 19.22 21.60
N ALA A 620 -8.20 20.16 21.27
CA ALA A 620 -8.49 21.28 20.35
C ALA A 620 -7.63 21.21 19.08
N ARG A 621 -8.23 21.52 17.93
CA ARG A 621 -7.52 21.66 16.65
C ARG A 621 -8.26 22.54 15.65
N SER A 622 -7.52 22.98 14.62
CA SER A 622 -8.11 23.48 13.38
C SER A 622 -8.44 22.32 12.45
N VAL A 623 -9.59 22.37 11.76
CA VAL A 623 -10.00 21.43 10.72
C VAL A 623 -10.28 22.22 9.44
N TYR A 624 -9.64 21.85 8.35
CA TYR A 624 -9.87 22.44 7.03
C TYR A 624 -10.90 21.64 6.26
N LEU A 625 -11.98 22.28 5.84
CA LEU A 625 -12.97 21.68 4.96
C LEU A 625 -12.77 22.25 3.56
N PRO A 626 -12.36 21.45 2.54
CA PRO A 626 -12.20 21.90 1.17
C PRO A 626 -13.50 22.38 0.54
N LYS A 627 -13.40 22.96 -0.65
CA LYS A 627 -14.57 23.50 -1.39
C LYS A 627 -15.60 22.41 -1.68
N ASP A 628 -16.57 22.32 -0.81
CA ASP A 628 -17.79 21.50 -0.92
C ASP A 628 -18.75 21.87 0.23
N SER A 629 -19.85 21.16 0.35
CA SER A 629 -20.75 21.20 1.49
C SER A 629 -20.47 19.98 2.38
N TRP A 630 -20.30 20.19 3.68
CA TRP A 630 -19.89 19.16 4.64
C TRP A 630 -20.88 19.09 5.80
N TYR A 631 -21.20 17.87 6.22
CA TYR A 631 -21.99 17.61 7.41
C TYR A 631 -21.06 17.14 8.54
N GLU A 632 -21.27 17.59 9.76
CA GLU A 632 -20.67 16.93 10.92
C GLU A 632 -21.29 15.55 11.06
N PHE A 633 -20.46 14.51 11.15
CA PHE A 633 -20.90 13.11 11.16
C PHE A 633 -21.96 12.84 12.23
N GLY A 634 -23.00 12.11 11.88
CA GLY A 634 -24.10 11.76 12.77
C GLY A 634 -25.04 12.94 13.11
N THR A 635 -24.84 14.12 12.51
CA THR A 635 -25.68 15.29 12.67
C THR A 635 -26.21 15.83 11.35
N ASN A 636 -27.18 16.75 11.41
CA ASN A 636 -27.65 17.51 10.25
C ASN A 636 -27.00 18.90 10.15
N GLN A 637 -25.95 19.16 10.93
CA GLN A 637 -25.24 20.44 10.88
C GLN A 637 -24.37 20.49 9.64
N GLN A 638 -24.57 21.50 8.82
CA GLN A 638 -23.89 21.66 7.54
C GLN A 638 -22.96 22.87 7.57
N THR A 639 -21.78 22.70 6.99
CA THR A 639 -20.76 23.75 6.83
C THR A 639 -20.34 23.84 5.38
N GLN A 640 -20.27 25.05 4.84
CA GLN A 640 -19.80 25.29 3.48
C GLN A 640 -18.29 25.55 3.49
N GLY A 641 -17.54 24.76 2.70
CA GLY A 641 -16.12 24.99 2.41
C GLY A 641 -15.90 25.87 1.15
N PRO A 642 -14.67 26.39 0.89
CA PRO A 642 -13.49 26.16 1.74
C PRO A 642 -13.56 26.99 3.04
N THR A 643 -13.27 26.35 4.17
CA THR A 643 -13.25 27.04 5.48
C THR A 643 -12.37 26.26 6.47
N THR A 644 -11.91 26.95 7.50
CA THR A 644 -11.21 26.35 8.64
C THR A 644 -12.02 26.50 9.90
N LEU A 645 -12.39 25.39 10.51
CA LEU A 645 -13.10 25.34 11.78
C LEU A 645 -12.10 25.24 12.94
N GLN A 646 -12.42 25.90 14.05
CA GLN A 646 -11.76 25.66 15.33
C GLN A 646 -12.65 24.73 16.14
N VAL A 647 -12.19 23.52 16.40
CA VAL A 647 -12.98 22.51 17.12
C VAL A 647 -12.31 22.13 18.43
N THR A 648 -13.15 21.86 19.44
CA THR A 648 -12.74 21.28 20.71
C THR A 648 -13.61 20.06 20.94
N LYS A 649 -13.02 18.91 21.21
CA LYS A 649 -13.70 17.63 21.38
C LYS A 649 -13.29 16.97 22.70
N ALA A 650 -14.24 16.33 23.36
CA ALA A 650 -13.98 15.48 24.52
C ALA A 650 -13.10 14.29 24.14
N LEU A 651 -12.59 13.56 25.13
CA LEU A 651 -11.69 12.42 24.88
C LEU A 651 -12.34 11.30 24.06
N ASP A 652 -13.63 11.17 24.09
CA ASP A 652 -14.42 10.16 23.39
C ASP A 652 -15.10 10.69 22.11
N GLU A 653 -14.61 11.82 21.58
CA GLU A 653 -15.16 12.46 20.37
C GLU A 653 -14.09 12.71 19.30
N ILE A 654 -14.39 12.31 18.08
CA ILE A 654 -13.53 12.49 16.92
C ILE A 654 -14.16 13.52 15.97
N PRO A 655 -13.43 14.54 15.51
CA PRO A 655 -13.91 15.40 14.42
C PRO A 655 -14.01 14.60 13.11
N ILE A 656 -15.22 14.37 12.64
CA ILE A 656 -15.53 13.64 11.43
C ILE A 656 -16.54 14.44 10.63
N TYR A 657 -16.32 14.55 9.32
CA TYR A 657 -17.21 15.26 8.41
C TYR A 657 -17.57 14.41 7.21
N VAL A 658 -18.81 14.53 6.75
CA VAL A 658 -19.29 13.79 5.59
C VAL A 658 -19.63 14.78 4.48
N ARG A 659 -19.07 14.51 3.30
CA ARG A 659 -19.30 15.32 2.11
C ARG A 659 -20.76 15.21 1.65
N ALA A 660 -21.38 16.30 1.27
CA ALA A 660 -22.72 16.28 0.68
C ALA A 660 -22.75 15.41 -0.60
N GLY A 661 -23.80 14.64 -0.77
CA GLY A 661 -23.88 13.62 -1.82
C GLY A 661 -23.17 12.32 -1.43
N THR A 662 -23.13 11.97 -0.15
CA THR A 662 -22.58 10.70 0.32
C THR A 662 -23.68 9.76 0.81
N LEU A 663 -23.60 8.50 0.36
CA LEU A 663 -24.33 7.35 0.91
C LEU A 663 -23.37 6.54 1.76
N LEU A 664 -23.62 6.44 3.06
CA LEU A 664 -22.74 5.80 4.03
C LEU A 664 -23.46 4.62 4.71
N PRO A 665 -23.18 3.37 4.33
CA PRO A 665 -23.73 2.19 4.99
C PRO A 665 -22.98 1.89 6.28
N LEU A 666 -23.70 1.83 7.39
CA LEU A 666 -23.17 1.44 8.69
C LEU A 666 -23.81 0.13 9.16
N GLY A 667 -23.00 -0.75 9.73
CA GLY A 667 -23.46 -1.96 10.39
C GLY A 667 -23.83 -1.74 11.86
N PRO A 668 -24.45 -2.72 12.50
CA PRO A 668 -24.53 -2.77 13.96
C PRO A 668 -23.12 -2.99 14.57
N VAL A 669 -22.96 -2.66 15.85
CA VAL A 669 -21.77 -3.06 16.61
C VAL A 669 -21.81 -4.57 16.80
N ILE A 670 -20.74 -5.26 16.39
CA ILE A 670 -20.54 -6.69 16.51
C ILE A 670 -19.23 -6.98 17.23
N GLN A 671 -19.11 -8.16 17.84
CA GLN A 671 -17.91 -8.53 18.61
C GLN A 671 -16.74 -9.00 17.73
N SER A 672 -17.05 -9.41 16.50
CA SER A 672 -16.09 -9.80 15.45
C SER A 672 -16.81 -9.82 14.10
N THR A 673 -16.04 -9.56 13.05
CA THR A 673 -16.55 -9.62 11.66
C THR A 673 -16.86 -11.03 11.20
N SER A 674 -16.31 -12.06 11.87
CA SER A 674 -16.58 -13.48 11.58
C SER A 674 -17.83 -14.02 12.31
N LEU A 675 -18.46 -13.21 13.17
CA LEU A 675 -19.71 -13.58 13.85
C LEU A 675 -20.92 -13.01 13.11
N PRO A 676 -22.07 -13.73 13.11
CA PRO A 676 -23.30 -13.22 12.50
C PRO A 676 -23.71 -11.88 13.07
N SER A 677 -24.24 -11.01 12.23
CA SER A 677 -24.78 -9.70 12.62
C SER A 677 -26.30 -9.77 12.73
N ASP A 678 -26.85 -9.40 13.89
CA ASP A 678 -28.28 -9.33 14.17
C ASP A 678 -28.77 -7.87 14.15
N GLY A 679 -28.90 -7.27 13.00
CA GLY A 679 -29.44 -5.90 12.91
C GLY A 679 -29.59 -5.42 11.47
N PRO A 680 -30.34 -4.34 11.25
CA PRO A 680 -30.47 -3.73 9.93
C PRO A 680 -29.19 -2.98 9.57
N LEU A 681 -28.92 -2.87 8.28
CA LEU A 681 -27.99 -1.88 7.74
C LEU A 681 -28.52 -0.47 7.98
N ASP A 682 -27.77 0.46 8.55
CA ASP A 682 -28.11 1.88 8.60
C ASP A 682 -27.50 2.62 7.41
N LEU A 683 -28.30 2.84 6.37
CA LEU A 683 -27.87 3.61 5.20
C LEU A 683 -28.09 5.10 5.46
N GLN A 684 -27.03 5.80 5.78
CA GLN A 684 -27.03 7.23 6.00
C GLN A 684 -26.92 8.00 4.69
N ILE A 685 -27.81 8.96 4.48
CA ILE A 685 -27.84 9.84 3.31
C ILE A 685 -27.52 11.26 3.75
N TYR A 686 -26.44 11.83 3.23
CA TYR A 686 -26.04 13.22 3.42
C TYR A 686 -26.35 14.00 2.14
N PRO A 687 -27.51 14.66 2.03
CA PRO A 687 -28.02 15.25 0.79
C PRO A 687 -27.24 16.47 0.32
N GLY A 688 -27.63 17.04 -0.83
CA GLY A 688 -27.04 18.24 -1.44
C GLY A 688 -26.47 17.97 -2.84
N LYS A 689 -26.36 16.70 -3.23
CA LYS A 689 -26.02 16.22 -4.57
C LYS A 689 -26.60 14.83 -4.80
N ASP A 690 -26.76 14.46 -6.08
CA ASP A 690 -26.98 13.07 -6.45
C ASP A 690 -25.82 12.20 -6.01
N ALA A 691 -26.10 10.97 -5.58
CA ALA A 691 -25.11 10.05 -5.07
C ALA A 691 -25.37 8.62 -5.54
N THR A 692 -24.28 7.87 -5.70
CA THR A 692 -24.32 6.42 -5.94
C THR A 692 -23.28 5.74 -5.08
N PHE A 693 -23.66 4.61 -4.49
CA PHE A 693 -22.74 3.76 -3.73
C PHE A 693 -23.05 2.29 -3.99
N THR A 694 -22.03 1.48 -4.27
CA THR A 694 -22.17 0.04 -4.44
C THR A 694 -21.75 -0.66 -3.15
N PHE A 695 -22.74 -1.19 -2.45
CA PHE A 695 -22.54 -2.00 -1.25
C PHE A 695 -22.33 -3.46 -1.66
N VAL A 696 -21.32 -4.11 -1.09
CA VAL A 696 -20.95 -5.48 -1.48
C VAL A 696 -20.97 -6.41 -0.28
N GLU A 697 -21.49 -7.62 -0.49
CA GLU A 697 -21.51 -8.72 0.47
C GLU A 697 -21.07 -10.01 -0.21
N ASP A 698 -20.26 -10.78 0.48
CA ASP A 698 -19.85 -12.15 0.16
C ASP A 698 -19.50 -12.89 1.46
N ASP A 699 -18.80 -14.01 1.41
CA ASP A 699 -18.43 -14.75 2.62
C ASP A 699 -17.32 -14.10 3.46
N GLY A 700 -16.63 -13.09 2.92
CA GLY A 700 -15.56 -12.37 3.61
C GLY A 700 -14.25 -13.15 3.77
N GLU A 701 -14.18 -14.40 3.36
CA GLU A 701 -13.03 -15.28 3.61
C GLU A 701 -12.43 -15.90 2.35
N THR A 702 -13.28 -16.15 1.33
CA THR A 702 -12.84 -16.85 0.11
C THR A 702 -12.87 -15.97 -1.13
N THR A 703 -12.18 -16.44 -2.16
CA THR A 703 -12.20 -15.84 -3.50
C THR A 703 -13.42 -16.24 -4.34
N ASN A 704 -14.42 -16.92 -3.74
CA ASN A 704 -15.62 -17.36 -4.43
C ASN A 704 -16.46 -16.22 -5.01
N TYR A 705 -16.29 -14.98 -4.51
CA TYR A 705 -16.89 -13.79 -5.12
C TYR A 705 -16.46 -13.61 -6.60
N LEU A 706 -15.25 -14.02 -6.97
CA LEU A 706 -14.78 -14.04 -8.37
C LEU A 706 -15.52 -15.06 -9.25
N LYS A 707 -16.18 -16.04 -8.61
CA LYS A 707 -17.01 -17.08 -9.23
C LYS A 707 -18.51 -16.74 -9.16
N GLY A 708 -18.87 -15.52 -8.74
CA GLY A 708 -20.26 -15.05 -8.64
C GLY A 708 -20.92 -15.24 -7.27
N ALA A 709 -20.20 -15.72 -6.24
CA ALA A 709 -20.75 -15.86 -4.89
C ALA A 709 -20.71 -14.51 -4.14
N PHE A 710 -21.43 -13.53 -4.63
CA PHE A 710 -21.55 -12.18 -4.05
C PHE A 710 -22.98 -11.64 -4.16
N ARG A 711 -23.25 -10.54 -3.44
CA ARG A 711 -24.39 -9.66 -3.63
C ARG A 711 -23.88 -8.22 -3.67
N LYS A 712 -24.05 -7.52 -4.80
CA LYS A 712 -23.78 -6.09 -4.98
C LYS A 712 -25.10 -5.34 -4.99
N ILE A 713 -25.27 -4.37 -4.11
CA ILE A 713 -26.44 -3.50 -4.05
C ILE A 713 -26.02 -2.09 -4.42
N THR A 714 -26.44 -1.62 -5.58
CA THR A 714 -26.17 -0.25 -6.02
C THR A 714 -27.30 0.66 -5.55
N PHE A 715 -27.00 1.48 -4.54
CA PHE A 715 -27.86 2.55 -4.05
C PHE A 715 -27.66 3.81 -4.90
N THR A 716 -28.75 4.48 -5.26
CA THR A 716 -28.74 5.74 -5.99
C THR A 716 -29.69 6.73 -5.32
N TRP A 717 -29.16 7.86 -4.90
CA TRP A 717 -29.91 8.99 -4.36
C TRP A 717 -30.08 10.06 -5.43
N ASN A 718 -31.30 10.44 -5.71
CA ASN A 718 -31.64 11.63 -6.51
C ASN A 718 -32.01 12.77 -5.56
N ASP A 719 -31.14 13.77 -5.48
CA ASP A 719 -31.28 14.86 -4.53
C ASP A 719 -32.45 15.79 -4.84
N ALA A 720 -32.73 16.00 -6.13
CA ALA A 720 -33.83 16.87 -6.57
C ALA A 720 -35.23 16.27 -6.30
N THR A 721 -35.36 14.94 -6.46
CA THR A 721 -36.62 14.22 -6.19
C THR A 721 -36.69 13.65 -4.79
N GLN A 722 -35.57 13.66 -4.04
CA GLN A 722 -35.46 13.08 -2.70
C GLN A 722 -35.86 11.60 -2.68
N GLU A 723 -35.44 10.88 -3.69
CA GLU A 723 -35.71 9.47 -3.87
C GLU A 723 -34.40 8.66 -3.76
N LEU A 724 -34.41 7.68 -2.87
CA LEU A 724 -33.44 6.61 -2.84
C LEU A 724 -33.96 5.43 -3.63
N SER A 725 -33.20 4.92 -4.57
CA SER A 725 -33.48 3.67 -5.27
C SER A 725 -32.30 2.71 -5.16
N TRP A 726 -32.56 1.40 -5.34
CA TRP A 726 -31.51 0.40 -5.38
C TRP A 726 -31.83 -0.75 -6.34
N THR A 727 -30.76 -1.35 -6.84
CA THR A 727 -30.79 -2.58 -7.63
C THR A 727 -29.72 -3.54 -7.11
N THR A 728 -30.02 -4.84 -7.17
CA THR A 728 -29.14 -5.89 -6.67
C THR A 728 -28.66 -6.79 -7.80
N GLU A 729 -27.36 -7.09 -7.80
CA GLU A 729 -26.70 -8.09 -8.63
C GLU A 729 -26.17 -9.21 -7.74
N GLY A 730 -26.22 -10.45 -8.22
CA GLY A 730 -25.83 -11.64 -7.46
C GLY A 730 -26.88 -12.08 -6.45
N THR A 731 -26.65 -13.25 -5.83
CA THR A 731 -27.65 -13.92 -4.99
C THR A 731 -27.09 -14.38 -3.65
N TYR A 732 -25.92 -13.91 -3.23
CA TYR A 732 -25.34 -14.30 -1.95
C TYR A 732 -26.29 -13.94 -0.80
N ALA A 733 -26.50 -14.89 0.10
CA ALA A 733 -27.38 -14.80 1.26
C ALA A 733 -26.79 -15.53 2.46
N GLY A 734 -25.52 -15.25 2.76
CA GLY A 734 -24.78 -15.86 3.88
C GLY A 734 -25.07 -15.20 5.22
N PRO A 735 -24.34 -15.61 6.27
CA PRO A 735 -24.57 -15.18 7.67
C PRO A 735 -24.42 -13.67 7.90
N HIS A 736 -23.68 -12.98 7.03
CA HIS A 736 -23.39 -11.54 7.13
C HIS A 736 -24.30 -10.70 6.22
N SER A 737 -25.29 -11.31 5.54
CA SER A 737 -26.13 -10.60 4.60
C SER A 737 -27.27 -9.85 5.31
N PHE A 738 -27.36 -8.55 5.06
CA PHE A 738 -28.45 -7.73 5.57
C PHE A 738 -29.76 -8.00 4.79
N LYS A 739 -30.85 -8.16 5.51
CA LYS A 739 -32.21 -8.37 4.96
C LYS A 739 -33.05 -7.09 5.01
N GLU A 740 -32.73 -6.22 5.96
CA GLU A 740 -33.42 -4.97 6.22
C GLU A 740 -32.42 -3.84 6.32
N MET A 741 -32.89 -2.62 6.01
CA MET A 741 -32.13 -1.41 6.27
C MET A 741 -32.98 -0.37 6.99
N THR A 742 -32.33 0.45 7.77
CA THR A 742 -32.81 1.76 8.21
C THR A 742 -32.19 2.80 7.29
N ILE A 743 -33.00 3.62 6.65
CA ILE A 743 -32.53 4.74 5.84
C ILE A 743 -32.58 5.98 6.74
N SER A 744 -31.44 6.63 6.94
CA SER A 744 -31.29 7.81 7.78
C SER A 744 -30.89 9.03 6.93
N LEU A 745 -31.89 9.91 6.61
CA LEU A 745 -31.64 11.13 5.83
C LEU A 745 -31.29 12.29 6.78
N PHE A 746 -30.11 12.87 6.62
CA PHE A 746 -29.61 14.01 7.38
C PHE A 746 -29.97 15.34 6.71
N ALA A 747 -31.27 15.63 6.62
CA ALA A 747 -31.75 16.87 6.00
C ALA A 747 -31.55 18.10 6.90
N PRO A 748 -31.40 19.33 6.37
CA PRO A 748 -31.29 20.54 7.17
C PRO A 748 -32.47 20.77 8.14
N SER A 749 -33.65 20.24 7.79
CA SER A 749 -34.87 20.29 8.62
C SER A 749 -34.87 19.29 9.79
N GLY A 750 -33.91 18.37 9.85
CA GLY A 750 -33.80 17.33 10.87
C GLY A 750 -33.45 15.95 10.26
N ILE A 751 -33.15 15.01 11.15
CA ILE A 751 -32.84 13.63 10.74
C ILE A 751 -34.14 12.84 10.60
N LYS A 752 -34.35 12.25 9.42
CA LYS A 752 -35.51 11.39 9.13
C LYS A 752 -35.08 9.95 8.99
N LYS A 753 -35.82 9.03 9.62
CA LYS A 753 -35.55 7.59 9.55
C LYS A 753 -36.72 6.84 8.97
N GLN A 754 -36.43 5.91 8.05
CA GLN A 754 -37.39 5.02 7.45
C GLN A 754 -36.82 3.62 7.32
N LYS A 755 -37.62 2.58 7.61
CA LYS A 755 -37.22 1.18 7.42
C LYS A 755 -37.60 0.72 6.01
N ALA A 756 -36.77 -0.12 5.43
CA ALA A 756 -37.06 -0.81 4.17
C ALA A 756 -36.48 -2.22 4.17
N SER A 757 -37.09 -3.11 3.39
CA SER A 757 -36.54 -4.43 3.11
C SER A 757 -35.51 -4.33 1.98
N LEU A 758 -34.38 -5.01 2.09
CA LEU A 758 -33.34 -5.10 1.06
C LEU A 758 -33.70 -6.19 0.03
N GLU A 759 -34.78 -5.95 -0.73
CA GLU A 759 -35.17 -6.78 -1.87
C GLU A 759 -34.27 -6.53 -3.09
N ALA A 760 -34.44 -7.33 -4.15
CA ALA A 760 -33.63 -7.24 -5.36
C ALA A 760 -33.66 -5.84 -6.04
N LYS A 761 -34.73 -5.10 -5.86
CA LYS A 761 -34.86 -3.69 -6.27
C LYS A 761 -35.91 -2.98 -5.42
N GLY A 762 -35.73 -1.70 -5.22
CA GLY A 762 -36.73 -0.90 -4.51
C GLY A 762 -36.49 0.59 -4.71
N SER A 763 -37.45 1.39 -4.26
CA SER A 763 -37.27 2.83 -4.12
C SER A 763 -38.09 3.36 -2.94
N VAL A 764 -37.62 4.47 -2.38
CA VAL A 764 -38.26 5.16 -1.26
C VAL A 764 -38.09 6.67 -1.45
N HIS A 765 -39.21 7.37 -1.40
CA HIS A 765 -39.22 8.83 -1.37
C HIS A 765 -39.16 9.31 0.10
N ILE A 766 -38.20 10.15 0.46
CA ILE A 766 -37.98 10.66 1.82
C ILE A 766 -37.91 12.18 1.75
N PRO A 767 -39.05 12.88 1.86
CA PRO A 767 -39.06 14.33 1.71
C PRO A 767 -38.28 15.02 2.82
N SER A 768 -37.40 15.96 2.47
CA SER A 768 -36.56 16.70 3.42
C SER A 768 -37.33 17.77 4.20
N ALA A 769 -38.51 18.17 3.75
CA ALA A 769 -39.38 19.18 4.39
C ALA A 769 -40.49 18.54 5.24
#